data_59080ecc8d1f46028f326f3672b19313
#
_entry.id   59080ecc8d1f46028f326f3672b19313
#
_cell.length_a   1.000
_cell.length_b   1.000
_cell.length_c   1.000
_cell.angle_alpha   90.00
_cell.angle_beta   90.00
_cell.angle_gamma   90.00
#
_symmetry.space_group_name_H-M   'P 1'
#
loop_
_entity.id
_entity.type
_entity.pdbx_description
1 polymer ?
#
loop_
_entity_poly.entity_id
_entity_poly.type
_entity_poly.pdbx_seq_one_letter_code
_entity_poly.pdbx_strand_id
1 'polypeptide(L)'
;MRIADSSLLERASKALVLASLFGALVLQLWYAKGEWPSLPLLALAGAIAAYLFGRRWPERTAALVLAAGYLTPVASFLAARGVYYWNFAAWAAVFLGAAAATSSLSWNYPSRLRFPLISWALIVAVTWPIVAVRELDWVPSVLWTSTRIGKDAVHAIPTTISIAYAAEAHLLGLLWIDWLFGRFTGKSFVKFQQLIMPLLVAAAVGGALAAYQGLVDLHFLSVSIWPPLGRASGALGDANASGALGALWVAIPLAMAVAAPTTMRSTLLALTAVVLFAAVWMTGSRTALLIVVVSFGALGHLLVRSGIRRSRVMIAALLLVATTAVMVLVVPSTGVGPIRRIQAMFPSLSATAIRGVASELWTRSGYGPAADAMIKDAPLVGVGVGMYQYLTVPYSRILTVPEGLPSDNAQNWFRHQLAELGVIGSLGCFWWSALLLMAIFGRGGDLGRDPLAIVLKYAVAGFGFASLLGVPSQNLFVTLTAWTLMFGLLLSRGVDDRPITANVRTIVWPLVVAITVGAITTYEGWRDLRPPFRAKRLDYAYQYGVYNPVEGGQGRTQTDAHAVVVPAALTRMLKLTVWVEHPDADQRAVPVEVWVNRKRIVRSNFPRNVPLMRLVPLPDTDRRFVLETKVGRTFVAPSGQNVGLNVMWEFQSSP
;
A
#
# COMPACT_ATOMS: atom_id res chain seq x y z
N MET A 1 31.38 -25.59 -13.03
CA MET A 1 31.23 -24.14 -13.01
C MET A 1 32.08 -23.57 -11.86
N ARG A 2 33.11 -22.78 -12.19
CA ARG A 2 34.14 -22.34 -11.23
C ARG A 2 33.58 -21.29 -10.26
N ILE A 3 34.17 -21.12 -9.08
CA ILE A 3 33.74 -20.16 -8.04
C ILE A 3 33.67 -18.71 -8.57
N ALA A 4 34.54 -18.35 -9.52
CA ALA A 4 34.52 -17.05 -10.20
C ALA A 4 33.19 -16.78 -10.93
N ASP A 5 32.59 -17.81 -11.55
CA ASP A 5 31.32 -17.68 -12.27
C ASP A 5 30.14 -17.44 -11.34
N SER A 6 30.18 -17.94 -10.09
CA SER A 6 29.11 -17.75 -9.10
C SER A 6 28.98 -16.30 -8.62
N SER A 7 30.12 -15.61 -8.49
CA SER A 7 30.12 -14.20 -8.06
C SER A 7 29.58 -13.25 -9.15
N LEU A 8 29.83 -13.58 -10.42
CA LEU A 8 29.30 -12.81 -11.55
C LEU A 8 27.78 -12.94 -11.66
N LEU A 9 27.25 -14.18 -11.55
CA LEU A 9 25.81 -14.43 -11.58
C LEU A 9 25.11 -13.75 -10.41
N GLU A 10 25.71 -13.76 -9.22
CA GLU A 10 25.18 -13.07 -8.07
C GLU A 10 25.07 -11.56 -8.30
N ARG A 11 26.13 -10.94 -8.78
CA ARG A 11 26.16 -9.51 -9.14
C ARG A 11 25.14 -9.20 -10.25
N ALA A 12 25.06 -10.03 -11.27
CA ALA A 12 24.10 -9.86 -12.35
C ALA A 12 22.65 -9.96 -11.85
N SER A 13 22.34 -10.90 -10.96
CA SER A 13 20.99 -11.03 -10.39
C SER A 13 20.58 -9.82 -9.56
N LYS A 14 21.48 -9.28 -8.74
CA LYS A 14 21.19 -8.07 -7.96
C LYS A 14 21.14 -6.82 -8.84
N ALA A 15 22.00 -6.73 -9.85
CA ALA A 15 21.95 -5.65 -10.82
C ALA A 15 20.63 -5.64 -11.60
N LEU A 16 20.09 -6.80 -11.96
CA LEU A 16 18.76 -6.92 -12.60
C LEU A 16 17.66 -6.36 -11.69
N VAL A 17 17.67 -6.72 -10.40
CA VAL A 17 16.69 -6.21 -9.42
C VAL A 17 16.80 -4.69 -9.28
N LEU A 18 18.02 -4.16 -9.18
CA LEU A 18 18.26 -2.72 -9.10
C LEU A 18 17.83 -1.98 -10.36
N ALA A 19 18.15 -2.53 -11.54
CA ALA A 19 17.74 -1.95 -12.83
C ALA A 19 16.20 -1.95 -12.96
N SER A 20 15.56 -3.02 -12.55
CA SER A 20 14.10 -3.15 -12.55
C SER A 20 13.45 -2.13 -11.61
N LEU A 21 13.95 -1.97 -10.39
CA LEU A 21 13.49 -0.94 -9.46
C LEU A 21 13.73 0.46 -10.03
N PHE A 22 14.91 0.72 -10.59
CA PHE A 22 15.21 2.00 -11.24
C PHE A 22 14.23 2.31 -12.39
N GLY A 23 13.90 1.30 -13.21
CA GLY A 23 12.89 1.43 -14.25
C GLY A 23 11.51 1.82 -13.70
N ALA A 24 11.09 1.22 -12.58
CA ALA A 24 9.84 1.57 -11.92
C ALA A 24 9.83 3.02 -11.41
N LEU A 25 10.94 3.49 -10.81
CA LEU A 25 11.07 4.87 -10.34
C LEU A 25 11.10 5.87 -11.49
N VAL A 26 11.86 5.58 -12.56
CA VAL A 26 11.94 6.45 -13.74
C VAL A 26 10.57 6.60 -14.40
N LEU A 27 9.81 5.50 -14.54
CA LEU A 27 8.46 5.53 -15.09
C LEU A 27 7.54 6.46 -14.29
N GLN A 28 7.55 6.34 -12.97
CA GLN A 28 6.74 7.17 -12.08
C GLN A 28 7.17 8.65 -12.12
N LEU A 29 8.48 8.93 -12.05
CA LEU A 29 9.02 10.29 -12.11
C LEU A 29 8.83 10.93 -13.49
N TRP A 30 8.89 10.14 -14.56
CA TRP A 30 8.56 10.62 -15.91
C TRP A 30 7.10 11.08 -15.99
N TYR A 31 6.19 10.30 -15.42
CA TYR A 31 4.78 10.65 -15.39
C TYR A 31 4.52 11.90 -14.54
N ALA A 32 5.25 12.05 -13.44
CA ALA A 32 5.19 13.21 -12.56
C ALA A 32 5.55 14.53 -13.25
N LYS A 33 6.34 14.48 -14.33
CA LYS A 33 6.78 15.69 -15.06
C LYS A 33 5.61 16.56 -15.54
N GLY A 34 4.45 15.96 -15.82
CA GLY A 34 3.25 16.70 -16.20
C GLY A 34 2.65 17.53 -15.05
N GLU A 35 2.77 17.04 -13.82
CA GLU A 35 2.18 17.66 -12.62
C GLU A 35 3.20 18.50 -11.82
N TRP A 36 4.44 18.03 -11.77
CA TRP A 36 5.53 18.65 -11.03
C TRP A 36 6.84 18.53 -11.79
N PRO A 37 7.10 19.41 -12.78
CA PRO A 37 8.25 19.28 -13.71
C PRO A 37 9.62 19.22 -13.03
N SER A 38 9.81 19.87 -11.88
CA SER A 38 11.07 19.89 -11.13
C SER A 38 11.30 18.66 -10.26
N LEU A 39 10.28 17.82 -10.01
CA LEU A 39 10.38 16.67 -9.10
C LEU A 39 11.48 15.68 -9.47
N PRO A 40 11.66 15.28 -10.73
CA PRO A 40 12.75 14.37 -11.12
C PRO A 40 14.15 14.94 -10.83
N LEU A 41 14.34 16.24 -11.05
CA LEU A 41 15.61 16.91 -10.74
C LEU A 41 15.86 17.01 -9.25
N LEU A 42 14.83 17.31 -8.46
CA LEU A 42 14.91 17.32 -6.99
C LEU A 42 15.21 15.92 -6.44
N ALA A 43 14.59 14.88 -6.99
CA ALA A 43 14.87 13.49 -6.63
C ALA A 43 16.33 13.10 -6.92
N LEU A 44 16.85 13.47 -8.09
CA LEU A 44 18.23 13.21 -8.46
C LEU A 44 19.22 13.97 -7.57
N ALA A 45 19.00 15.26 -7.34
CA ALA A 45 19.84 16.07 -6.47
C ALA A 45 19.84 15.52 -5.03
N GLY A 46 18.67 15.16 -4.52
CA GLY A 46 18.51 14.52 -3.22
C GLY A 46 19.23 13.17 -3.13
N ALA A 47 19.15 12.35 -4.18
CA ALA A 47 19.85 11.06 -4.25
C ALA A 47 21.39 11.23 -4.22
N ILE A 48 21.90 12.19 -4.98
CA ILE A 48 23.34 12.53 -4.98
C ILE A 48 23.77 13.03 -3.59
N ALA A 49 23.03 13.94 -2.98
CA ALA A 49 23.30 14.42 -1.64
C ALA A 49 23.28 13.26 -0.61
N ALA A 50 22.25 12.42 -0.64
CA ALA A 50 22.14 11.26 0.24
C ALA A 50 23.27 10.25 0.02
N TYR A 51 23.73 10.06 -1.21
CA TYR A 51 24.92 9.24 -1.52
C TYR A 51 26.18 9.80 -0.87
N LEU A 52 26.44 11.11 -1.03
CA LEU A 52 27.64 11.76 -0.47
C LEU A 52 27.64 11.69 1.07
N PHE A 53 26.52 11.96 1.72
CA PHE A 53 26.38 11.82 3.17
C PHE A 53 26.46 10.35 3.61
N GLY A 54 25.83 9.44 2.84
CA GLY A 54 25.86 8.00 3.09
C GLY A 54 27.25 7.39 3.05
N ARG A 55 28.16 7.92 2.25
CA ARG A 55 29.57 7.49 2.26
C ARG A 55 30.24 7.73 3.61
N ARG A 56 29.88 8.78 4.32
CA ARG A 56 30.49 9.14 5.60
C ARG A 56 29.71 8.60 6.81
N TRP A 57 28.38 8.60 6.74
CA TRP A 57 27.49 8.20 7.85
C TRP A 57 26.33 7.32 7.35
N PRO A 58 26.62 6.09 6.87
CA PRO A 58 25.62 5.30 6.14
C PRO A 58 24.37 4.97 6.97
N GLU A 59 24.53 4.53 8.21
CA GLU A 59 23.41 4.15 9.06
C GLU A 59 22.55 5.35 9.45
N ARG A 60 23.19 6.48 9.74
CA ARG A 60 22.46 7.73 10.08
C ARG A 60 21.73 8.30 8.90
N THR A 61 22.38 8.32 7.72
CA THR A 61 21.76 8.85 6.49
C THR A 61 20.58 8.00 6.11
N ALA A 62 20.70 6.67 6.08
CA ALA A 62 19.59 5.76 5.78
C ALA A 62 18.44 5.93 6.79
N ALA A 63 18.75 6.03 8.09
CA ALA A 63 17.75 6.24 9.13
C ALA A 63 17.03 7.60 8.98
N LEU A 64 17.76 8.68 8.68
CA LEU A 64 17.17 10.01 8.51
C LEU A 64 16.31 10.09 7.23
N VAL A 65 16.76 9.49 6.13
CA VAL A 65 15.96 9.45 4.89
C VAL A 65 14.69 8.62 5.09
N LEU A 66 14.78 7.47 5.75
CA LEU A 66 13.58 6.68 6.08
C LEU A 66 12.65 7.44 7.02
N ALA A 67 13.18 8.11 8.03
CA ALA A 67 12.41 8.97 8.95
C ALA A 67 11.71 10.12 8.22
N ALA A 68 12.40 10.78 7.27
CA ALA A 68 11.81 11.81 6.42
C ALA A 68 10.67 11.26 5.55
N GLY A 69 10.75 9.99 5.16
CA GLY A 69 9.68 9.30 4.43
C GLY A 69 8.35 9.34 5.17
N TYR A 70 8.33 9.21 6.48
CA TYR A 70 7.11 9.29 7.29
C TYR A 70 6.38 10.64 7.18
N LEU A 71 7.11 11.68 6.80
CA LEU A 71 6.59 13.05 6.67
C LEU A 71 6.41 13.47 5.20
N THR A 72 6.75 12.60 4.24
CA THR A 72 6.66 12.92 2.80
C THR A 72 5.26 13.37 2.38
N PRO A 73 4.15 12.72 2.79
CA PRO A 73 2.81 13.21 2.44
C PRO A 73 2.51 14.59 3.01
N VAL A 74 2.92 14.89 4.24
CA VAL A 74 2.75 16.21 4.85
C VAL A 74 3.55 17.26 4.09
N ALA A 75 4.79 16.97 3.73
CA ALA A 75 5.62 17.86 2.91
C ALA A 75 4.96 18.16 1.55
N SER A 76 4.34 17.16 0.93
CA SER A 76 3.59 17.31 -0.31
C SER A 76 2.37 18.22 -0.13
N PHE A 77 1.63 18.08 0.97
CA PHE A 77 0.54 18.98 1.30
C PHE A 77 1.02 20.42 1.51
N LEU A 78 2.07 20.62 2.28
CA LEU A 78 2.64 21.95 2.54
C LEU A 78 3.12 22.63 1.25
N ALA A 79 3.60 21.85 0.28
CA ALA A 79 3.96 22.34 -1.05
C ALA A 79 2.75 22.61 -1.96
N ALA A 80 1.51 22.53 -1.45
CA ALA A 80 0.25 22.60 -2.21
C ALA A 80 0.20 21.61 -3.39
N ARG A 81 0.86 20.47 -3.24
CA ARG A 81 0.87 19.35 -4.20
C ARG A 81 0.03 18.20 -3.67
N GLY A 82 -0.51 17.40 -4.55
CA GLY A 82 -1.20 16.17 -4.18
C GLY A 82 -0.24 15.12 -3.65
N VAL A 83 -0.77 14.09 -2.96
CA VAL A 83 0.00 12.92 -2.56
C VAL A 83 -0.16 11.87 -3.64
N TYR A 84 0.90 11.61 -4.41
CA TYR A 84 0.91 10.69 -5.55
C TYR A 84 1.99 9.63 -5.40
N TYR A 85 1.91 8.56 -6.14
CA TYR A 85 2.92 7.51 -6.17
C TYR A 85 4.31 8.04 -6.53
N TRP A 86 4.40 8.99 -7.44
CA TRP A 86 5.69 9.59 -7.80
C TRP A 86 6.35 10.42 -6.69
N ASN A 87 5.59 10.86 -5.67
CA ASN A 87 6.20 11.47 -4.49
C ASN A 87 6.97 10.42 -3.68
N PHE A 88 6.44 9.21 -3.60
CA PHE A 88 7.12 8.07 -2.99
C PHE A 88 8.32 7.64 -3.83
N ALA A 89 8.20 7.62 -5.17
CA ALA A 89 9.31 7.33 -6.07
C ALA A 89 10.45 8.35 -5.95
N ALA A 90 10.14 9.64 -5.78
CA ALA A 90 11.15 10.66 -5.54
C ALA A 90 11.88 10.43 -4.21
N TRP A 91 11.15 10.12 -3.14
CA TRP A 91 11.74 9.74 -1.86
C TRP A 91 12.57 8.45 -1.97
N ALA A 92 12.07 7.43 -2.68
CA ALA A 92 12.77 6.17 -2.88
C ALA A 92 14.10 6.35 -3.63
N ALA A 93 14.15 7.25 -4.61
CA ALA A 93 15.40 7.62 -5.28
C ALA A 93 16.43 8.18 -4.30
N VAL A 94 16.02 9.07 -3.39
CA VAL A 94 16.89 9.60 -2.32
C VAL A 94 17.35 8.48 -1.37
N PHE A 95 16.45 7.59 -1.01
CA PHE A 95 16.75 6.45 -0.14
C PHE A 95 17.74 5.47 -0.77
N LEU A 96 17.58 5.18 -2.06
CA LEU A 96 18.54 4.37 -2.82
C LEU A 96 19.92 5.04 -2.91
N GLY A 97 19.94 6.37 -3.08
CA GLY A 97 21.19 7.13 -3.01
C GLY A 97 21.93 6.91 -1.69
N ALA A 98 21.21 6.99 -0.56
CA ALA A 98 21.81 6.72 0.76
C ALA A 98 22.31 5.28 0.92
N ALA A 99 21.53 4.30 0.45
CA ALA A 99 21.91 2.88 0.51
C ALA A 99 23.06 2.54 -0.44
N ALA A 100 23.10 3.09 -1.64
CA ALA A 100 24.10 2.83 -2.67
C ALA A 100 25.52 3.17 -2.20
N ALA A 101 25.67 4.13 -1.30
CA ALA A 101 26.96 4.54 -0.75
C ALA A 101 27.75 3.39 -0.09
N THR A 102 27.05 2.34 0.34
CA THR A 102 27.66 1.19 1.04
C THR A 102 27.13 -0.16 0.59
N SER A 103 26.27 -0.18 -0.45
CA SER A 103 25.76 -1.43 -1.01
C SER A 103 26.83 -2.13 -1.82
N SER A 104 26.95 -3.43 -1.63
CA SER A 104 27.67 -4.33 -2.53
C SER A 104 26.69 -4.85 -3.60
N LEU A 105 27.21 -5.25 -4.75
CA LEU A 105 26.42 -5.99 -5.75
C LEU A 105 26.21 -7.46 -5.36
N SER A 106 26.79 -7.92 -4.26
CA SER A 106 26.54 -9.24 -3.69
C SER A 106 25.33 -9.19 -2.75
N TRP A 107 24.58 -10.29 -2.66
CA TRP A 107 23.51 -10.44 -1.70
C TRP A 107 24.04 -10.74 -0.30
N ASN A 108 23.52 -10.03 0.70
CA ASN A 108 23.94 -10.16 2.10
C ASN A 108 23.01 -11.08 2.92
N TYR A 109 22.03 -11.70 2.30
CA TYR A 109 21.12 -12.59 3.01
C TYR A 109 21.83 -13.79 3.62
N PRO A 110 21.46 -14.21 4.85
CA PRO A 110 21.89 -15.47 5.43
C PRO A 110 21.51 -16.65 4.55
N SER A 111 22.23 -17.75 4.64
CA SER A 111 22.07 -18.93 3.77
C SER A 111 20.62 -19.44 3.70
N ARG A 112 19.90 -19.46 4.83
CA ARG A 112 18.51 -19.93 4.93
C ARG A 112 17.49 -18.99 4.26
N LEU A 113 17.83 -17.70 4.14
CA LEU A 113 16.97 -16.67 3.56
C LEU A 113 17.31 -16.38 2.09
N ARG A 114 18.49 -16.77 1.66
CA ARG A 114 19.06 -16.37 0.38
C ARG A 114 18.19 -16.82 -0.81
N PHE A 115 17.89 -18.11 -0.88
CA PHE A 115 17.07 -18.65 -1.96
C PHE A 115 15.66 -18.00 -2.02
N PRO A 116 14.86 -18.01 -0.94
CA PRO A 116 13.48 -17.51 -1.02
C PRO A 116 13.41 -16.00 -1.27
N LEU A 117 14.28 -15.19 -0.66
CA LEU A 117 14.21 -13.73 -0.85
C LEU A 117 14.77 -13.27 -2.20
N ILE A 118 15.81 -13.92 -2.72
CA ILE A 118 16.30 -13.66 -4.08
C ILE A 118 15.27 -14.09 -5.12
N SER A 119 14.63 -15.25 -4.92
CA SER A 119 13.54 -15.70 -5.81
C SER A 119 12.41 -14.69 -5.85
N TRP A 120 11.95 -14.22 -4.69
CA TRP A 120 10.90 -13.22 -4.62
C TRP A 120 11.31 -11.92 -5.32
N ALA A 121 12.52 -11.40 -5.06
CA ALA A 121 13.02 -10.17 -5.69
C ALA A 121 13.09 -10.31 -7.22
N LEU A 122 13.61 -11.43 -7.72
CA LEU A 122 13.75 -11.68 -9.16
C LEU A 122 12.39 -11.89 -9.83
N ILE A 123 11.47 -12.61 -9.21
CA ILE A 123 10.11 -12.80 -9.74
C ILE A 123 9.43 -11.44 -9.91
N VAL A 124 9.42 -10.60 -8.88
CA VAL A 124 8.83 -9.27 -8.98
C VAL A 124 9.56 -8.44 -10.04
N ALA A 125 10.90 -8.45 -10.06
CA ALA A 125 11.70 -7.67 -11.00
C ALA A 125 11.45 -8.04 -12.47
N VAL A 126 11.17 -9.32 -12.75
CA VAL A 126 10.90 -9.81 -14.11
C VAL A 126 9.43 -9.62 -14.49
N THR A 127 8.50 -9.84 -13.55
CA THR A 127 7.08 -9.91 -13.91
C THR A 127 6.40 -8.54 -14.00
N TRP A 128 6.76 -7.56 -13.16
CA TRP A 128 6.09 -6.26 -13.20
C TRP A 128 6.21 -5.54 -14.55
N PRO A 129 7.37 -5.54 -15.26
CA PRO A 129 7.43 -4.91 -16.57
C PRO A 129 6.54 -5.61 -17.60
N ILE A 130 6.47 -6.95 -17.54
CA ILE A 130 5.60 -7.76 -18.40
C ILE A 130 4.13 -7.38 -18.16
N VAL A 131 3.73 -7.30 -16.88
CA VAL A 131 2.36 -6.90 -16.50
C VAL A 131 2.08 -5.46 -16.91
N ALA A 132 3.03 -4.53 -16.69
CA ALA A 132 2.88 -3.14 -17.07
C ALA A 132 2.69 -2.97 -18.60
N VAL A 133 3.47 -3.71 -19.40
CA VAL A 133 3.33 -3.70 -20.88
C VAL A 133 1.98 -4.30 -21.31
N ARG A 134 1.56 -5.40 -20.68
CA ARG A 134 0.26 -6.03 -20.94
C ARG A 134 -0.90 -5.06 -20.69
N GLU A 135 -0.77 -4.20 -19.68
CA GLU A 135 -1.83 -3.28 -19.23
C GLU A 135 -1.67 -1.85 -19.76
N LEU A 136 -0.77 -1.60 -20.73
CA LEU A 136 -0.55 -0.26 -21.29
C LEU A 136 -1.82 0.41 -21.84
N ASP A 137 -2.74 -0.38 -22.38
CA ASP A 137 -3.98 0.12 -22.95
C ASP A 137 -5.10 0.30 -21.93
N TRP A 138 -4.89 -0.07 -20.65
CA TRP A 138 -5.85 0.18 -19.62
C TRP A 138 -5.97 1.65 -19.32
N VAL A 139 -7.21 2.10 -19.26
CA VAL A 139 -7.51 3.47 -18.88
C VAL A 139 -7.03 3.72 -17.47
N PRO A 140 -6.52 4.92 -17.22
CA PRO A 140 -6.17 5.36 -15.88
C PRO A 140 -7.28 5.06 -14.89
N SER A 141 -6.96 4.42 -13.80
CA SER A 141 -7.89 4.20 -12.71
C SER A 141 -7.69 5.23 -11.62
N VAL A 142 -8.77 5.53 -10.92
CA VAL A 142 -8.73 6.28 -9.68
C VAL A 142 -8.38 5.36 -8.56
N LEU A 143 -7.12 5.25 -8.34
CA LEU A 143 -6.67 4.67 -7.12
C LEU A 143 -6.13 5.77 -6.26
N TRP A 144 -6.70 5.87 -5.06
CA TRP A 144 -6.19 6.81 -4.09
C TRP A 144 -6.18 8.24 -4.64
N THR A 145 -7.31 8.83 -4.56
CA THR A 145 -7.46 10.26 -4.78
C THR A 145 -6.34 10.97 -4.08
N SER A 146 -5.45 11.53 -4.86
CA SER A 146 -4.62 12.57 -4.33
C SER A 146 -5.48 13.80 -4.28
N THR A 147 -5.78 14.24 -3.11
CA THR A 147 -6.45 15.53 -2.92
C THR A 147 -5.38 16.60 -2.71
N ARG A 148 -5.50 17.68 -3.44
CA ARG A 148 -4.80 18.91 -3.08
C ARG A 148 -5.49 19.48 -1.85
N ILE A 149 -4.73 20.07 -0.92
CA ILE A 149 -5.30 20.78 0.22
C ILE A 149 -6.30 21.81 -0.28
N GLY A 150 -7.54 21.74 0.18
CA GLY A 150 -8.60 22.69 -0.15
C GLY A 150 -9.19 22.62 -1.56
N LYS A 151 -8.82 21.61 -2.36
CA LYS A 151 -9.43 21.34 -3.68
C LYS A 151 -9.51 19.84 -3.91
N ASP A 152 -10.70 19.33 -4.06
CA ASP A 152 -10.94 17.94 -4.45
C ASP A 152 -10.59 17.78 -5.93
N ALA A 153 -9.33 17.47 -6.20
CA ALA A 153 -8.89 17.08 -7.53
C ALA A 153 -8.63 15.57 -7.52
N VAL A 154 -9.48 14.84 -8.20
CA VAL A 154 -9.29 13.41 -8.42
C VAL A 154 -8.53 13.26 -9.73
N HIS A 155 -7.32 12.69 -9.65
CA HIS A 155 -6.49 12.43 -10.82
C HIS A 155 -6.52 10.96 -11.18
N ALA A 156 -6.79 10.68 -12.42
CA ALA A 156 -6.63 9.35 -12.96
C ALA A 156 -5.13 9.00 -13.04
N ILE A 157 -4.78 7.86 -12.47
CA ILE A 157 -3.40 7.35 -12.48
C ILE A 157 -3.35 6.16 -13.45
N PRO A 158 -2.44 6.15 -14.43
CA PRO A 158 -2.27 5.00 -15.30
C PRO A 158 -2.02 3.72 -14.52
N THR A 159 -2.64 2.63 -14.96
CA THR A 159 -2.47 1.30 -14.35
C THR A 159 -0.99 0.93 -14.23
N THR A 160 -0.19 1.26 -15.25
CA THR A 160 1.25 1.01 -15.27
C THR A 160 2.01 1.68 -14.14
N ILE A 161 1.58 2.88 -13.71
CA ILE A 161 2.21 3.60 -12.57
C ILE A 161 1.92 2.88 -11.25
N SER A 162 0.71 2.39 -11.07
CA SER A 162 0.34 1.63 -9.88
C SER A 162 1.05 0.29 -9.79
N ILE A 163 1.19 -0.40 -10.93
CA ILE A 163 1.98 -1.63 -11.02
C ILE A 163 3.44 -1.34 -10.65
N ALA A 164 4.02 -0.26 -11.18
CA ALA A 164 5.37 0.16 -10.85
C ALA A 164 5.53 0.48 -9.34
N TYR A 165 4.56 1.15 -8.72
CA TYR A 165 4.56 1.43 -7.28
C TYR A 165 4.46 0.15 -6.44
N ALA A 166 3.61 -0.79 -6.82
CA ALA A 166 3.52 -2.07 -6.12
C ALA A 166 4.84 -2.86 -6.21
N ALA A 167 5.46 -2.89 -7.39
CA ALA A 167 6.77 -3.49 -7.57
C ALA A 167 7.87 -2.78 -6.75
N GLU A 168 7.86 -1.44 -6.74
CA GLU A 168 8.76 -0.62 -5.91
C GLU A 168 8.67 -1.02 -4.44
N ALA A 169 7.45 -1.15 -3.89
CA ALA A 169 7.25 -1.52 -2.49
C ALA A 169 7.87 -2.87 -2.14
N HIS A 170 7.73 -3.87 -3.03
CA HIS A 170 8.36 -5.18 -2.85
C HIS A 170 9.89 -5.11 -2.97
N LEU A 171 10.40 -4.55 -4.06
CA LEU A 171 11.83 -4.54 -4.37
C LEU A 171 12.61 -3.69 -3.37
N LEU A 172 12.06 -2.53 -2.99
CA LEU A 172 12.70 -1.65 -2.01
C LEU A 172 12.75 -2.30 -0.63
N GLY A 173 11.67 -2.98 -0.21
CA GLY A 173 11.64 -3.75 1.04
C GLY A 173 12.69 -4.85 1.08
N LEU A 174 12.79 -5.63 0.00
CA LEU A 174 13.78 -6.70 -0.12
C LEU A 174 15.22 -6.17 -0.14
N LEU A 175 15.51 -5.11 -0.90
CA LEU A 175 16.82 -4.48 -0.92
C LEU A 175 17.17 -3.83 0.41
N TRP A 176 16.18 -3.29 1.13
CA TRP A 176 16.36 -2.75 2.46
C TRP A 176 16.79 -3.82 3.47
N ILE A 177 16.11 -4.97 3.48
CA ILE A 177 16.48 -6.08 4.36
C ILE A 177 17.89 -6.64 4.01
N ASP A 178 18.23 -6.71 2.73
CA ASP A 178 19.56 -7.10 2.27
C ASP A 178 20.63 -6.13 2.79
N TRP A 179 20.37 -4.83 2.71
CA TRP A 179 21.25 -3.80 3.23
C TRP A 179 21.41 -3.91 4.75
N LEU A 180 20.32 -4.15 5.49
CA LEU A 180 20.36 -4.35 6.95
C LEU A 180 21.22 -5.55 7.33
N PHE A 181 21.08 -6.68 6.63
CA PHE A 181 21.95 -7.84 6.86
C PHE A 181 23.41 -7.50 6.60
N GLY A 182 23.75 -6.84 5.52
CA GLY A 182 25.13 -6.42 5.21
C GLY A 182 25.73 -5.45 6.23
N ARG A 183 24.90 -4.64 6.89
CA ARG A 183 25.37 -3.61 7.82
C ARG A 183 25.44 -4.05 9.28
N PHE A 184 24.53 -4.92 9.72
CA PHE A 184 24.35 -5.21 11.13
C PHE A 184 24.65 -6.66 11.53
N THR A 185 24.73 -7.61 10.58
CA THR A 185 25.17 -8.97 10.90
C THR A 185 26.57 -8.96 11.52
N GLY A 186 26.76 -9.72 12.59
CA GLY A 186 28.01 -9.73 13.37
C GLY A 186 28.24 -8.47 14.20
N LYS A 187 27.31 -7.51 14.20
CA LYS A 187 27.43 -6.30 15.03
C LYS A 187 26.55 -6.39 16.27
N SER A 188 26.91 -5.63 17.28
CA SER A 188 26.13 -5.49 18.52
C SER A 188 24.71 -4.98 18.22
N PHE A 189 23.71 -5.56 18.87
CA PHE A 189 22.31 -5.10 18.86
C PHE A 189 22.18 -3.61 19.28
N VAL A 190 23.11 -3.10 20.08
CA VAL A 190 23.18 -1.67 20.45
C VAL A 190 23.35 -0.75 19.23
N LYS A 191 24.10 -1.18 18.20
CA LYS A 191 24.22 -0.40 16.96
C LYS A 191 22.91 -0.33 16.19
N PHE A 192 22.12 -1.40 16.19
CA PHE A 192 20.79 -1.40 15.61
C PHE A 192 19.83 -0.46 16.35
N GLN A 193 19.97 -0.31 17.68
CA GLN A 193 19.17 0.65 18.45
C GLN A 193 19.41 2.10 17.99
N GLN A 194 20.60 2.43 17.47
CA GLN A 194 20.89 3.77 16.93
C GLN A 194 20.10 4.06 15.64
N LEU A 195 19.80 3.03 14.84
CA LEU A 195 18.93 3.15 13.67
C LEU A 195 17.47 3.48 14.07
N ILE A 196 16.99 2.90 15.17
CA ILE A 196 15.61 3.02 15.62
C ILE A 196 15.28 4.44 16.11
N MET A 197 16.21 5.16 16.73
CA MET A 197 15.91 6.46 17.35
C MET A 197 15.38 7.53 16.38
N PRO A 198 16.00 7.79 15.21
CA PRO A 198 15.44 8.76 14.26
C PRO A 198 14.04 8.37 13.76
N LEU A 199 13.80 7.08 13.58
CA LEU A 199 12.51 6.55 13.14
C LEU A 199 11.43 6.74 14.21
N LEU A 200 11.78 6.48 15.47
CA LEU A 200 10.88 6.72 16.61
C LEU A 200 10.49 8.20 16.74
N VAL A 201 11.48 9.12 16.57
CA VAL A 201 11.20 10.56 16.60
C VAL A 201 10.25 10.95 15.47
N ALA A 202 10.49 10.50 14.24
CA ALA A 202 9.61 10.78 13.12
C ALA A 202 8.20 10.19 13.30
N ALA A 203 8.11 8.96 13.83
CA ALA A 203 6.85 8.35 14.17
C ALA A 203 6.10 9.14 15.26
N ALA A 204 6.81 9.67 16.26
CA ALA A 204 6.22 10.51 17.31
C ALA A 204 5.69 11.85 16.74
N VAL A 205 6.43 12.48 15.82
CA VAL A 205 5.97 13.71 15.11
C VAL A 205 4.71 13.39 14.28
N GLY A 206 4.73 12.30 13.50
CA GLY A 206 3.56 11.86 12.74
C GLY A 206 2.38 11.49 13.64
N GLY A 207 2.67 10.90 14.80
CA GLY A 207 1.68 10.59 15.82
C GLY A 207 1.07 11.83 16.46
N ALA A 208 1.89 12.84 16.75
CA ALA A 208 1.42 14.13 17.27
C ALA A 208 0.48 14.83 16.28
N LEU A 209 0.78 14.76 14.98
CA LEU A 209 -0.11 15.29 13.94
C LEU A 209 -1.45 14.55 13.94
N ALA A 210 -1.44 13.20 13.98
CA ALA A 210 -2.68 12.42 14.02
C ALA A 210 -3.51 12.68 15.29
N ALA A 211 -2.85 12.85 16.44
CA ALA A 211 -3.50 13.23 17.68
C ALA A 211 -4.10 14.64 17.59
N TYR A 212 -3.37 15.61 17.03
CA TYR A 212 -3.89 16.96 16.78
C TYR A 212 -5.12 16.95 15.86
N GLN A 213 -5.03 16.20 14.73
CA GLN A 213 -6.17 16.03 13.82
C GLN A 213 -7.41 15.50 14.55
N GLY A 214 -7.25 14.47 15.37
CA GLY A 214 -8.38 13.86 16.03
C GLY A 214 -8.96 14.64 17.22
N LEU A 215 -8.13 15.45 17.91
CA LEU A 215 -8.53 16.18 19.10
C LEU A 215 -8.91 17.63 18.85
N VAL A 216 -8.34 18.27 17.81
CA VAL A 216 -8.46 19.71 17.58
C VAL A 216 -9.09 20.01 16.22
N ASP A 217 -8.51 19.53 15.11
CA ASP A 217 -8.98 19.84 13.76
C ASP A 217 -8.71 18.70 12.79
N LEU A 218 -9.76 17.92 12.46
CA LEU A 218 -9.68 16.80 11.53
C LEU A 218 -9.27 17.19 10.10
N HIS A 219 -9.47 18.44 9.71
CA HIS A 219 -9.14 18.94 8.38
C HIS A 219 -7.69 19.41 8.26
N PHE A 220 -6.99 19.60 9.38
CA PHE A 220 -5.63 20.10 9.38
C PHE A 220 -4.67 19.10 8.69
N LEU A 221 -4.11 19.50 7.54
CA LEU A 221 -3.19 18.67 6.73
C LEU A 221 -3.73 17.24 6.47
N SER A 222 -5.05 17.11 6.32
CA SER A 222 -5.72 15.83 6.12
C SER A 222 -6.17 15.65 4.68
N VAL A 223 -6.15 14.40 4.21
CA VAL A 223 -6.79 14.02 2.94
C VAL A 223 -8.30 14.03 3.11
N SER A 224 -9.02 14.68 2.19
CA SER A 224 -10.46 15.03 2.31
C SER A 224 -11.39 13.82 2.55
N ILE A 225 -10.98 12.62 2.19
CA ILE A 225 -11.76 11.39 2.40
C ILE A 225 -11.91 11.01 3.89
N TRP A 226 -10.98 11.40 4.76
CA TRP A 226 -10.94 10.92 6.14
C TRP A 226 -11.76 11.75 7.13
N PRO A 227 -11.77 13.10 7.06
CA PRO A 227 -12.56 13.93 7.99
C PRO A 227 -14.06 13.59 8.02
N PRO A 228 -14.75 13.36 6.88
CA PRO A 228 -16.16 12.95 6.90
C PRO A 228 -16.40 11.62 7.61
N LEU A 229 -15.36 10.77 7.68
CA LEU A 229 -15.40 9.49 8.40
C LEU A 229 -15.00 9.64 9.87
N GLY A 230 -14.75 10.86 10.36
CA GLY A 230 -14.32 11.14 11.73
C GLY A 230 -12.94 10.56 12.07
N ARG A 231 -12.04 10.41 11.08
CA ARG A 231 -10.75 9.72 11.21
C ARG A 231 -9.58 10.64 10.91
N ALA A 232 -8.54 10.58 11.76
CA ALA A 232 -7.28 11.25 11.48
C ALA A 232 -6.48 10.51 10.41
N SER A 233 -6.06 11.22 9.36
CA SER A 233 -5.21 10.67 8.29
C SER A 233 -3.74 10.52 8.73
N GLY A 234 -3.31 11.28 9.72
CA GLY A 234 -1.94 11.33 10.20
C GLY A 234 -0.94 11.83 9.14
N ALA A 235 0.34 11.65 9.42
CA ALA A 235 1.40 12.12 8.54
C ALA A 235 1.50 11.34 7.22
N LEU A 236 1.00 10.11 7.17
CA LEU A 236 0.99 9.31 5.93
C LEU A 236 -0.17 9.66 4.98
N GLY A 237 -1.09 10.54 5.37
CA GLY A 237 -2.25 10.90 4.57
C GLY A 237 -3.30 9.79 4.46
N ASP A 238 -3.09 8.68 5.15
CA ASP A 238 -3.99 7.51 5.20
C ASP A 238 -4.18 7.05 6.63
N ALA A 239 -5.43 6.99 7.09
CA ALA A 239 -5.76 6.66 8.47
C ALA A 239 -5.36 5.22 8.84
N ASN A 240 -5.45 4.25 7.92
CA ASN A 240 -5.05 2.88 8.21
C ASN A 240 -3.53 2.74 8.27
N ALA A 241 -2.82 3.36 7.33
CA ALA A 241 -1.35 3.36 7.30
C ALA A 241 -0.76 4.08 8.51
N SER A 242 -1.26 5.29 8.83
CA SER A 242 -0.80 6.05 10.01
C SER A 242 -1.09 5.32 11.32
N GLY A 243 -2.25 4.66 11.41
CA GLY A 243 -2.59 3.80 12.53
C GLY A 243 -1.63 2.62 12.66
N ALA A 244 -1.35 1.91 11.56
CA ALA A 244 -0.44 0.77 11.54
C ALA A 244 1.00 1.19 11.89
N LEU A 245 1.48 2.32 11.35
CA LEU A 245 2.78 2.88 11.69
C LEU A 245 2.88 3.20 13.19
N GLY A 246 1.92 3.95 13.74
CA GLY A 246 1.87 4.26 15.17
C GLY A 246 1.84 3.02 16.05
N ALA A 247 1.04 2.01 15.65
CA ALA A 247 0.90 0.76 16.38
C ALA A 247 2.20 -0.07 16.43
N LEU A 248 2.98 -0.08 15.34
CA LEU A 248 4.29 -0.72 15.32
C LEU A 248 5.28 -0.05 16.28
N TRP A 249 5.17 1.26 16.46
CA TRP A 249 6.08 2.03 17.30
C TRP A 249 5.65 2.15 18.76
N VAL A 250 4.36 2.02 19.11
CA VAL A 250 3.82 2.36 20.45
C VAL A 250 4.51 1.67 21.61
N ALA A 251 4.85 0.39 21.47
CA ALA A 251 5.47 -0.40 22.55
C ALA A 251 6.99 -0.21 22.66
N ILE A 252 7.65 0.27 21.62
CA ILE A 252 9.09 0.43 21.56
C ILE A 252 9.59 1.49 22.57
N PRO A 253 9.04 2.71 22.62
CA PRO A 253 9.46 3.69 23.63
C PRO A 253 9.14 3.23 25.05
N LEU A 254 8.12 2.41 25.28
CA LEU A 254 7.86 1.83 26.59
C LEU A 254 8.99 0.88 27.03
N ALA A 255 9.44 -0.02 26.15
CA ALA A 255 10.58 -0.88 26.43
C ALA A 255 11.84 -0.06 26.73
N MET A 256 12.09 0.97 25.93
CA MET A 256 13.22 1.87 26.13
C MET A 256 13.09 2.69 27.43
N ALA A 257 11.87 3.09 27.83
CA ALA A 257 11.59 3.79 29.07
C ALA A 257 11.91 2.93 30.31
N VAL A 258 11.55 1.65 30.26
CA VAL A 258 11.85 0.68 31.32
C VAL A 258 13.37 0.49 31.49
N ALA A 259 14.14 0.50 30.40
CA ALA A 259 15.58 0.35 30.40
C ALA A 259 16.35 1.68 30.58
N ALA A 260 15.65 2.83 30.57
CA ALA A 260 16.29 4.15 30.58
C ALA A 260 17.11 4.39 31.86
N PRO A 261 18.32 4.99 31.74
CA PRO A 261 19.19 5.23 32.91
C PRO A 261 18.64 6.34 33.81
N THR A 262 17.97 7.35 33.27
CA THR A 262 17.45 8.50 34.00
C THR A 262 15.94 8.58 33.99
N THR A 263 15.34 9.17 35.03
CA THR A 263 13.89 9.37 35.13
C THR A 263 13.37 10.27 34.00
N MET A 264 14.10 11.35 33.69
CA MET A 264 13.73 12.28 32.61
C MET A 264 13.61 11.57 31.26
N ARG A 265 14.61 10.74 30.90
CA ARG A 265 14.56 9.97 29.65
C ARG A 265 13.44 8.94 29.65
N SER A 266 13.20 8.30 30.80
CA SER A 266 12.08 7.36 30.96
C SER A 266 10.74 8.07 30.75
N THR A 267 10.55 9.26 31.32
CA THR A 267 9.32 10.06 31.18
C THR A 267 9.09 10.51 29.73
N LEU A 268 10.12 11.04 29.06
CA LEU A 268 10.01 11.45 27.65
C LEU A 268 9.60 10.29 26.74
N LEU A 269 10.17 9.11 26.96
CA LEU A 269 9.83 7.91 26.20
C LEU A 269 8.41 7.43 26.52
N ALA A 270 7.98 7.50 27.77
CA ALA A 270 6.61 7.17 28.15
C ALA A 270 5.59 8.13 27.51
N LEU A 271 5.86 9.43 27.50
CA LEU A 271 5.05 10.43 26.81
C LEU A 271 4.99 10.18 25.29
N THR A 272 6.10 9.79 24.68
CA THR A 272 6.13 9.38 23.27
C THR A 272 5.18 8.21 23.01
N ALA A 273 5.14 7.22 23.90
CA ALA A 273 4.20 6.11 23.77
C ALA A 273 2.74 6.55 23.89
N VAL A 274 2.45 7.49 24.81
CA VAL A 274 1.09 8.08 24.96
C VAL A 274 0.66 8.79 23.68
N VAL A 275 1.52 9.61 23.09
CA VAL A 275 1.25 10.32 21.81
C VAL A 275 0.97 9.31 20.69
N LEU A 276 1.81 8.29 20.54
CA LEU A 276 1.62 7.25 19.52
C LEU A 276 0.34 6.45 19.75
N PHE A 277 -0.01 6.14 20.99
CA PHE A 277 -1.26 5.46 21.30
C PHE A 277 -2.48 6.33 20.98
N ALA A 278 -2.45 7.61 21.37
CA ALA A 278 -3.50 8.57 21.02
C ALA A 278 -3.67 8.67 19.50
N ALA A 279 -2.56 8.72 18.75
CA ALA A 279 -2.58 8.70 17.28
C ALA A 279 -3.30 7.47 16.73
N VAL A 280 -2.96 6.27 17.20
CA VAL A 280 -3.62 5.03 16.78
C VAL A 280 -5.12 5.10 17.05
N TRP A 281 -5.52 5.61 18.22
CA TRP A 281 -6.92 5.77 18.59
C TRP A 281 -7.66 6.70 17.63
N MET A 282 -7.08 7.86 17.32
CA MET A 282 -7.68 8.87 16.44
C MET A 282 -7.80 8.43 14.98
N THR A 283 -6.92 7.53 14.52
CA THR A 283 -7.05 6.95 13.17
C THR A 283 -8.27 6.01 13.05
N GLY A 284 -8.81 5.50 14.15
CA GLY A 284 -9.92 4.55 14.16
C GLY A 284 -9.61 3.21 13.48
N SER A 285 -8.35 2.86 13.27
CA SER A 285 -7.95 1.62 12.59
C SER A 285 -8.05 0.41 13.51
N ARG A 286 -8.95 -0.52 13.18
CA ARG A 286 -9.14 -1.77 13.93
C ARG A 286 -7.93 -2.68 13.90
N THR A 287 -7.28 -2.79 12.74
CA THR A 287 -6.06 -3.58 12.57
C THR A 287 -4.89 -2.99 13.35
N ALA A 288 -4.77 -1.67 13.39
CA ALA A 288 -3.77 -0.99 14.20
C ALA A 288 -4.00 -1.24 15.71
N LEU A 289 -5.25 -1.18 16.17
CA LEU A 289 -5.57 -1.49 17.58
C LEU A 289 -5.19 -2.94 17.93
N LEU A 290 -5.40 -3.89 17.02
CA LEU A 290 -4.98 -5.28 17.23
C LEU A 290 -3.45 -5.39 17.39
N ILE A 291 -2.67 -4.69 16.57
CA ILE A 291 -1.19 -4.64 16.73
C ILE A 291 -0.83 -4.12 18.12
N VAL A 292 -1.50 -3.06 18.59
CA VAL A 292 -1.27 -2.47 19.91
C VAL A 292 -1.60 -3.46 21.03
N VAL A 293 -2.77 -4.10 20.98
CA VAL A 293 -3.20 -5.08 22.00
C VAL A 293 -2.19 -6.22 22.13
N VAL A 294 -1.76 -6.80 21.00
CA VAL A 294 -0.73 -7.84 21.02
C VAL A 294 0.60 -7.30 21.53
N SER A 295 1.00 -6.08 21.12
CA SER A 295 2.23 -5.45 21.56
C SER A 295 2.25 -5.17 23.06
N PHE A 296 1.10 -4.90 23.68
CA PHE A 296 0.98 -4.73 25.14
C PHE A 296 1.15 -6.04 25.91
N GLY A 297 0.98 -7.20 25.26
CA GLY A 297 1.39 -8.48 25.82
C GLY A 297 2.87 -8.52 26.21
N ALA A 298 3.70 -7.68 25.59
CA ALA A 298 5.10 -7.51 25.98
C ALA A 298 5.25 -6.99 27.40
N LEU A 299 4.35 -6.11 27.88
CA LEU A 299 4.42 -5.58 29.25
C LEU A 299 4.21 -6.70 30.26
N GLY A 300 3.23 -7.58 30.02
CA GLY A 300 3.01 -8.78 30.85
C GLY A 300 4.24 -9.69 30.87
N HIS A 301 4.87 -9.89 29.71
CA HIS A 301 6.10 -10.66 29.61
C HIS A 301 7.26 -10.01 30.40
N LEU A 302 7.41 -8.69 30.31
CA LEU A 302 8.43 -7.94 31.02
C LEU A 302 8.24 -8.00 32.56
N LEU A 303 6.98 -8.03 33.04
CA LEU A 303 6.67 -8.15 34.49
C LEU A 303 7.12 -9.48 35.09
N VAL A 304 7.07 -10.56 34.31
CA VAL A 304 7.45 -11.91 34.75
C VAL A 304 8.96 -12.11 34.72
N ARG A 305 9.70 -11.32 33.93
CA ARG A 305 11.15 -11.47 33.78
C ARG A 305 11.93 -10.94 34.98
N SER A 306 12.90 -11.73 35.45
CA SER A 306 13.86 -11.32 36.48
C SER A 306 14.83 -10.24 35.96
N GLY A 307 15.21 -9.30 36.82
CA GLY A 307 16.19 -8.24 36.48
C GLY A 307 15.58 -6.95 35.90
N ILE A 308 14.28 -6.90 35.63
CA ILE A 308 13.59 -5.69 35.20
C ILE A 308 12.94 -5.00 36.39
N ARG A 309 13.04 -3.67 36.46
CA ARG A 309 12.38 -2.87 37.51
C ARG A 309 10.85 -2.92 37.32
N ARG A 310 10.18 -3.82 38.05
CA ARG A 310 8.73 -4.04 37.98
C ARG A 310 7.94 -2.75 38.16
N SER A 311 8.39 -1.83 39.05
CA SER A 311 7.73 -0.54 39.24
C SER A 311 7.63 0.28 37.93
N ARG A 312 8.67 0.30 37.11
CA ARG A 312 8.62 1.02 35.80
C ARG A 312 7.65 0.38 34.82
N VAL A 313 7.61 -0.94 34.78
CA VAL A 313 6.64 -1.66 33.92
C VAL A 313 5.21 -1.41 34.39
N MET A 314 4.97 -1.40 35.71
CA MET A 314 3.67 -1.07 36.29
C MET A 314 3.25 0.37 35.97
N ILE A 315 4.17 1.34 36.10
CA ILE A 315 3.91 2.74 35.72
C ILE A 315 3.56 2.84 34.24
N ALA A 316 4.30 2.15 33.36
CA ALA A 316 4.00 2.12 31.93
C ALA A 316 2.62 1.52 31.64
N ALA A 317 2.26 0.42 32.29
CA ALA A 317 0.94 -0.20 32.19
C ALA A 317 -0.18 0.72 32.68
N LEU A 318 0.00 1.37 33.83
CA LEU A 318 -0.96 2.34 34.39
C LEU A 318 -1.14 3.56 33.47
N LEU A 319 -0.06 4.10 32.90
CA LEU A 319 -0.13 5.19 31.94
C LEU A 319 -0.96 4.81 30.71
N LEU A 320 -0.81 3.60 30.20
CA LEU A 320 -1.58 3.12 29.06
C LEU A 320 -3.06 2.94 29.41
N VAL A 321 -3.37 2.38 30.58
CA VAL A 321 -4.74 2.24 31.07
C VAL A 321 -5.38 3.62 31.27
N ALA A 322 -4.66 4.55 31.90
CA ALA A 322 -5.13 5.93 32.08
C ALA A 322 -5.36 6.63 30.75
N THR A 323 -4.42 6.49 29.79
CA THR A 323 -4.57 7.06 28.45
C THR A 323 -5.78 6.47 27.73
N THR A 324 -5.99 5.14 27.83
CA THR A 324 -7.16 4.49 27.24
C THR A 324 -8.45 5.03 27.86
N ALA A 325 -8.51 5.16 29.18
CA ALA A 325 -9.67 5.72 29.89
C ALA A 325 -9.94 7.17 29.45
N VAL A 326 -8.89 8.02 29.37
CA VAL A 326 -9.01 9.39 28.89
C VAL A 326 -9.51 9.41 27.45
N MET A 327 -8.96 8.58 26.55
CA MET A 327 -9.42 8.53 25.16
C MET A 327 -10.87 8.08 25.04
N VAL A 328 -11.32 7.13 25.85
CA VAL A 328 -12.72 6.71 25.87
C VAL A 328 -13.66 7.80 26.37
N LEU A 329 -13.21 8.60 27.36
CA LEU A 329 -14.01 9.65 27.98
C LEU A 329 -14.02 10.96 27.18
N VAL A 330 -12.86 11.35 26.62
CA VAL A 330 -12.67 12.65 25.96
C VAL A 330 -13.06 12.62 24.49
N VAL A 331 -12.81 11.49 23.80
CA VAL A 331 -13.18 11.37 22.38
C VAL A 331 -14.70 11.23 22.29
N PRO A 332 -15.39 12.18 21.64
CA PRO A 332 -16.83 12.19 21.60
C PRO A 332 -17.39 10.85 21.11
N SER A 333 -18.45 10.44 21.76
CA SER A 333 -19.20 9.22 21.43
C SER A 333 -19.82 9.24 20.02
N THR A 334 -19.80 10.38 19.36
CA THR A 334 -20.26 10.62 17.98
C THR A 334 -19.25 10.25 16.92
N GLY A 335 -17.97 10.09 17.29
CA GLY A 335 -16.90 9.75 16.35
C GLY A 335 -16.84 8.25 16.01
N VAL A 336 -16.19 7.94 14.91
CA VAL A 336 -15.95 6.57 14.40
C VAL A 336 -14.76 5.92 15.13
N GLY A 337 -14.67 6.06 16.45
CA GLY A 337 -13.58 5.48 17.25
C GLY A 337 -13.47 3.96 17.08
N PRO A 338 -12.28 3.36 17.31
CA PRO A 338 -12.04 1.93 17.05
C PRO A 338 -12.94 1.02 17.87
N ILE A 339 -13.26 1.38 19.10
CA ILE A 339 -14.15 0.57 19.97
C ILE A 339 -15.57 0.51 19.42
N ARG A 340 -16.15 1.63 18.97
CA ARG A 340 -17.49 1.61 18.38
C ARG A 340 -17.54 0.81 17.10
N ARG A 341 -16.51 0.92 16.27
CA ARG A 341 -16.38 0.12 15.06
C ARG A 341 -16.26 -1.38 15.35
N ILE A 342 -15.65 -1.75 16.48
CA ILE A 342 -15.62 -3.13 16.98
C ILE A 342 -16.99 -3.51 17.54
N GLN A 343 -17.63 -2.67 18.36
CA GLN A 343 -18.96 -2.91 18.88
C GLN A 343 -20.01 -3.09 17.78
N ALA A 344 -19.92 -2.29 16.71
CA ALA A 344 -20.78 -2.46 15.54
C ALA A 344 -20.63 -3.82 14.83
N MET A 345 -19.48 -4.47 14.97
CA MET A 345 -19.26 -5.84 14.47
C MET A 345 -19.82 -6.91 15.41
N PHE A 346 -19.98 -6.59 16.69
CA PHE A 346 -20.47 -7.51 17.73
C PHE A 346 -21.74 -6.95 18.41
N PRO A 347 -22.86 -6.83 17.67
CA PRO A 347 -24.08 -6.29 18.26
C PRO A 347 -24.67 -7.19 19.36
N SER A 348 -24.30 -8.46 19.36
CA SER A 348 -24.61 -9.41 20.44
C SER A 348 -23.49 -10.44 20.57
N LEU A 349 -23.25 -10.95 21.78
CA LEU A 349 -22.29 -12.03 22.06
C LEU A 349 -22.89 -13.43 21.83
N SER A 350 -23.86 -13.58 20.96
CA SER A 350 -24.44 -14.89 20.63
C SER A 350 -23.47 -15.71 19.74
N ALA A 351 -23.56 -17.04 19.83
CA ALA A 351 -22.74 -17.93 19.01
C ALA A 351 -22.98 -17.73 17.49
N THR A 352 -24.20 -17.34 17.10
CA THR A 352 -24.58 -16.99 15.74
C THR A 352 -23.92 -15.67 15.30
N ALA A 353 -23.89 -14.67 16.17
CA ALA A 353 -23.21 -13.39 15.90
C ALA A 353 -21.69 -13.60 15.76
N ILE A 354 -21.06 -14.43 16.61
CA ILE A 354 -19.64 -14.74 16.52
C ILE A 354 -19.32 -15.45 15.19
N ARG A 355 -20.15 -16.40 14.75
CA ARG A 355 -19.97 -17.05 13.42
C ARG A 355 -20.17 -16.05 12.28
N GLY A 356 -21.14 -15.15 12.38
CA GLY A 356 -21.37 -14.09 11.42
C GLY A 356 -20.16 -13.15 11.31
N VAL A 357 -19.59 -12.75 12.43
CA VAL A 357 -18.36 -11.92 12.45
C VAL A 357 -17.17 -12.68 11.87
N ALA A 358 -16.99 -13.95 12.20
CA ALA A 358 -15.91 -14.77 11.63
C ALA A 358 -16.05 -14.88 10.10
N SER A 359 -17.28 -15.09 9.60
CA SER A 359 -17.59 -15.07 8.19
C SER A 359 -17.27 -13.72 7.55
N GLU A 360 -17.70 -12.60 8.16
CA GLU A 360 -17.41 -11.25 7.67
C GLU A 360 -15.92 -10.94 7.69
N LEU A 361 -15.19 -11.34 8.74
CA LEU A 361 -13.73 -11.21 8.77
C LEU A 361 -13.04 -12.00 7.66
N TRP A 362 -13.62 -13.10 7.21
CA TRP A 362 -13.11 -13.89 6.10
C TRP A 362 -13.51 -13.30 4.75
N THR A 363 -14.78 -12.94 4.57
CA THR A 363 -15.31 -12.41 3.31
C THR A 363 -14.96 -10.95 3.09
N ARG A 364 -14.83 -10.16 4.18
CA ARG A 364 -14.49 -8.72 4.13
C ARG A 364 -15.33 -7.97 3.11
N SER A 365 -16.63 -8.08 3.25
CA SER A 365 -17.60 -7.40 2.37
C SER A 365 -17.43 -7.76 0.89
N GLY A 366 -16.89 -8.93 0.57
CA GLY A 366 -16.70 -9.43 -0.80
C GLY A 366 -15.27 -9.35 -1.34
N TYR A 367 -14.35 -8.64 -0.70
CA TYR A 367 -12.93 -8.58 -1.13
C TYR A 367 -12.26 -9.96 -1.07
N GLY A 368 -12.60 -10.76 -0.06
CA GLY A 368 -12.10 -12.12 0.08
C GLY A 368 -12.49 -13.02 -1.11
N PRO A 369 -13.78 -13.20 -1.40
CA PRO A 369 -14.23 -13.96 -2.57
C PRO A 369 -13.64 -13.47 -3.89
N ALA A 370 -13.48 -12.16 -4.10
CA ALA A 370 -12.82 -11.62 -5.29
C ALA A 370 -11.36 -12.10 -5.41
N ALA A 371 -10.61 -12.07 -4.30
CA ALA A 371 -9.25 -12.61 -4.26
C ALA A 371 -9.21 -14.12 -4.55
N ASP A 372 -10.11 -14.89 -3.93
CA ASP A 372 -10.19 -16.34 -4.11
C ASP A 372 -10.49 -16.69 -5.58
N ALA A 373 -11.33 -15.90 -6.26
CA ALA A 373 -11.61 -16.08 -7.69
C ALA A 373 -10.37 -15.76 -8.56
N MET A 374 -9.64 -14.68 -8.25
CA MET A 374 -8.37 -14.35 -8.93
C MET A 374 -7.34 -15.46 -8.74
N ILE A 375 -7.18 -15.99 -7.53
CA ILE A 375 -6.28 -17.11 -7.22
C ILE A 375 -6.68 -18.35 -8.03
N LYS A 376 -7.98 -18.65 -8.10
CA LYS A 376 -8.48 -19.80 -8.88
C LYS A 376 -8.22 -19.64 -10.38
N ASP A 377 -8.28 -18.42 -10.88
CA ASP A 377 -8.08 -18.13 -12.30
C ASP A 377 -6.60 -18.15 -12.71
N ALA A 378 -5.70 -17.70 -11.83
CA ALA A 378 -4.26 -17.65 -12.07
C ALA A 378 -3.47 -18.23 -10.87
N PRO A 379 -3.59 -19.55 -10.58
CA PRO A 379 -3.07 -20.11 -9.33
C PRO A 379 -1.55 -20.12 -9.24
N LEU A 380 -0.83 -20.27 -10.35
CA LEU A 380 0.63 -20.45 -10.35
C LEU A 380 1.39 -19.14 -10.24
N VAL A 381 1.03 -18.14 -11.06
CA VAL A 381 1.76 -16.88 -11.19
C VAL A 381 0.96 -15.65 -10.77
N GLY A 382 -0.30 -15.84 -10.41
CA GLY A 382 -1.21 -14.76 -10.01
C GLY A 382 -1.65 -13.87 -11.18
N VAL A 383 -2.48 -12.89 -10.87
CA VAL A 383 -2.99 -11.92 -11.86
C VAL A 383 -1.96 -10.87 -12.26
N GLY A 384 -0.87 -10.81 -11.53
CA GLY A 384 0.23 -9.85 -11.71
C GLY A 384 0.32 -8.87 -10.55
N VAL A 385 1.55 -8.45 -10.25
CA VAL A 385 1.86 -7.50 -9.17
C VAL A 385 1.13 -6.17 -9.40
N GLY A 386 0.45 -5.64 -8.37
CA GLY A 386 -0.31 -4.40 -8.45
C GLY A 386 -1.66 -4.49 -9.17
N MET A 387 -2.06 -5.68 -9.66
CA MET A 387 -3.30 -5.83 -10.43
C MET A 387 -4.53 -6.10 -9.57
N TYR A 388 -4.37 -6.57 -8.34
CA TYR A 388 -5.51 -6.92 -7.49
C TYR A 388 -6.54 -5.79 -7.41
N GLN A 389 -6.10 -4.60 -7.10
CA GLN A 389 -6.94 -3.43 -6.91
C GLN A 389 -7.75 -3.05 -8.17
N TYR A 390 -7.22 -3.28 -9.36
CA TYR A 390 -7.92 -3.02 -10.63
C TYR A 390 -8.94 -4.09 -10.94
N LEU A 391 -8.64 -5.32 -10.58
CA LEU A 391 -9.49 -6.46 -10.85
C LEU A 391 -10.54 -6.70 -9.76
N THR A 392 -10.46 -6.00 -8.62
CA THR A 392 -11.45 -6.10 -7.54
C THR A 392 -12.86 -5.78 -8.04
N VAL A 393 -13.04 -4.69 -8.78
CA VAL A 393 -14.34 -4.26 -9.29
C VAL A 393 -14.98 -5.32 -10.16
N PRO A 394 -14.33 -5.77 -11.26
CA PRO A 394 -14.92 -6.78 -12.14
C PRO A 394 -15.18 -8.12 -11.45
N TYR A 395 -14.22 -8.60 -10.63
CA TYR A 395 -14.40 -9.88 -9.95
C TYR A 395 -15.50 -9.86 -8.88
N SER A 396 -15.64 -8.77 -8.15
CA SER A 396 -16.71 -8.65 -7.15
C SER A 396 -18.11 -8.58 -7.77
N ARG A 397 -18.26 -7.97 -8.94
CA ARG A 397 -19.53 -7.93 -9.68
C ARG A 397 -20.04 -9.30 -10.09
N ILE A 398 -19.14 -10.15 -10.55
CA ILE A 398 -19.48 -11.52 -10.94
C ILE A 398 -20.01 -12.32 -9.75
N LEU A 399 -19.48 -12.06 -8.56
CA LEU A 399 -19.69 -12.94 -7.42
C LEU A 399 -20.89 -12.58 -6.56
N THR A 400 -21.06 -11.31 -6.18
CA THR A 400 -22.03 -10.97 -5.14
C THR A 400 -22.45 -9.50 -5.06
N VAL A 401 -21.71 -8.58 -5.67
CA VAL A 401 -21.94 -7.14 -5.52
C VAL A 401 -22.21 -6.52 -6.88
N PRO A 402 -23.49 -6.35 -7.28
CA PRO A 402 -23.85 -5.85 -8.62
C PRO A 402 -23.16 -4.53 -8.99
N GLU A 403 -22.96 -3.65 -8.01
CA GLU A 403 -22.32 -2.34 -8.18
C GLU A 403 -20.79 -2.43 -8.28
N GLY A 404 -20.21 -3.59 -7.96
CA GLY A 404 -18.78 -3.77 -7.79
C GLY A 404 -18.26 -3.17 -6.48
N LEU A 405 -17.19 -3.74 -5.94
CA LEU A 405 -16.50 -3.19 -4.78
C LEU A 405 -15.56 -2.06 -5.22
N PRO A 406 -15.41 -1.01 -4.41
CA PRO A 406 -14.35 -0.02 -4.64
C PRO A 406 -12.97 -0.68 -4.77
N SER A 407 -12.11 -0.09 -5.60
CA SER A 407 -10.72 -0.51 -5.70
C SER A 407 -10.03 -0.44 -4.34
N ASP A 408 -9.58 -1.59 -3.85
CA ASP A 408 -8.85 -1.71 -2.58
C ASP A 408 -8.03 -3.01 -2.60
N ASN A 409 -7.48 -3.41 -1.47
CA ASN A 409 -6.72 -4.65 -1.28
C ASN A 409 -7.61 -5.82 -0.83
N ALA A 410 -7.06 -7.05 -0.83
CA ALA A 410 -7.78 -8.28 -0.43
C ALA A 410 -8.19 -8.33 1.05
N GLN A 411 -7.94 -7.28 1.82
CA GLN A 411 -8.18 -7.22 3.26
C GLN A 411 -7.56 -8.40 4.05
N ASN A 412 -6.57 -9.05 3.45
CA ASN A 412 -5.73 -10.10 4.01
C ASN A 412 -4.45 -10.16 3.17
N TRP A 413 -3.29 -9.91 3.80
CA TRP A 413 -2.02 -9.79 3.08
C TRP A 413 -1.62 -11.08 2.37
N PHE A 414 -1.79 -12.24 3.01
CA PHE A 414 -1.39 -13.53 2.42
C PHE A 414 -2.23 -13.86 1.18
N ARG A 415 -3.53 -13.60 1.26
CA ARG A 415 -4.45 -13.79 0.14
C ARG A 415 -4.15 -12.79 -0.98
N HIS A 416 -3.80 -11.56 -0.63
CA HIS A 416 -3.39 -10.53 -1.59
C HIS A 416 -2.14 -10.96 -2.36
N GLN A 417 -1.12 -11.47 -1.65
CA GLN A 417 0.09 -12.01 -2.30
C GLN A 417 -0.21 -13.19 -3.23
N LEU A 418 -1.04 -14.13 -2.79
CA LEU A 418 -1.47 -15.26 -3.64
C LEU A 418 -2.24 -14.80 -4.87
N ALA A 419 -3.12 -13.82 -4.75
CA ALA A 419 -3.85 -13.29 -5.89
C ALA A 419 -2.91 -12.61 -6.91
N GLU A 420 -1.95 -11.80 -6.46
CA GLU A 420 -1.05 -11.06 -7.34
C GLU A 420 0.12 -11.88 -7.89
N LEU A 421 0.74 -12.71 -7.07
CA LEU A 421 1.97 -13.43 -7.41
C LEU A 421 1.78 -14.95 -7.62
N GLY A 422 0.58 -15.46 -7.34
CA GLY A 422 0.31 -16.89 -7.37
C GLY A 422 1.11 -17.68 -6.32
N VAL A 423 0.99 -18.99 -6.35
CA VAL A 423 1.68 -19.87 -5.38
C VAL A 423 3.20 -19.77 -5.53
N ILE A 424 3.70 -19.79 -6.77
CA ILE A 424 5.16 -19.79 -7.01
C ILE A 424 5.78 -18.47 -6.58
N GLY A 425 5.19 -17.33 -6.97
CA GLY A 425 5.70 -16.01 -6.62
C GLY A 425 5.59 -15.69 -5.13
N SER A 426 4.63 -16.30 -4.44
CA SER A 426 4.41 -16.10 -3.01
C SER A 426 5.27 -16.99 -2.10
N LEU A 427 5.99 -17.97 -2.62
CA LEU A 427 6.82 -18.87 -1.81
C LEU A 427 7.83 -18.12 -0.94
N GLY A 428 8.46 -17.07 -1.49
CA GLY A 428 9.38 -16.22 -0.75
C GLY A 428 8.73 -15.54 0.45
N CYS A 429 7.51 -15.02 0.25
CA CYS A 429 6.71 -14.37 1.29
C CYS A 429 6.36 -15.34 2.43
N PHE A 430 5.90 -16.53 2.08
CA PHE A 430 5.50 -17.55 3.05
C PHE A 430 6.70 -18.09 3.82
N TRP A 431 7.82 -18.32 3.15
CA TRP A 431 9.06 -18.73 3.80
C TRP A 431 9.56 -17.70 4.79
N TRP A 432 9.57 -16.42 4.39
CA TRP A 432 9.89 -15.31 5.28
C TRP A 432 8.98 -15.29 6.51
N SER A 433 7.66 -15.43 6.29
CA SER A 433 6.67 -15.47 7.38
C SER A 433 6.89 -16.66 8.31
N ALA A 434 7.20 -17.84 7.78
CA ALA A 434 7.51 -19.03 8.58
C ALA A 434 8.75 -18.83 9.46
N LEU A 435 9.80 -18.20 8.92
CA LEU A 435 11.01 -17.89 9.70
C LEU A 435 10.72 -16.86 10.80
N LEU A 436 9.88 -15.88 10.54
CA LEU A 436 9.45 -14.94 11.57
C LEU A 436 8.62 -15.63 12.66
N LEU A 437 7.72 -16.54 12.30
CA LEU A 437 6.98 -17.35 13.28
C LEU A 437 7.94 -18.17 14.15
N MET A 438 8.94 -18.81 13.54
CA MET A 438 9.98 -19.52 14.32
C MET A 438 10.77 -18.58 15.24
N ALA A 439 11.06 -17.36 14.79
CA ALA A 439 11.72 -16.36 15.62
C ALA A 439 10.85 -15.87 16.79
N ILE A 440 9.52 -15.74 16.54
CA ILE A 440 8.53 -15.36 17.57
C ILE A 440 8.39 -16.45 18.63
N PHE A 441 8.25 -17.72 18.24
CA PHE A 441 7.96 -18.82 19.15
C PHE A 441 9.23 -19.55 19.63
N GLY A 442 10.36 -19.36 18.96
CA GLY A 442 11.63 -19.99 19.31
C GLY A 442 12.15 -19.53 20.68
N ARG A 443 12.90 -20.42 21.35
CA ARG A 443 13.61 -20.11 22.58
C ARG A 443 14.74 -19.13 22.23
N GLY A 444 14.75 -17.96 22.85
CA GLY A 444 15.77 -16.93 22.60
C GLY A 444 17.11 -17.25 23.28
N GLY A 445 18.22 -16.82 22.63
CA GLY A 445 19.52 -16.73 23.28
C GLY A 445 19.56 -15.62 24.35
N ASP A 446 20.74 -15.23 24.81
CA ASP A 446 20.96 -14.24 25.89
C ASP A 446 20.30 -12.89 25.64
N LEU A 447 20.21 -12.44 24.38
CA LEU A 447 19.48 -11.22 23.98
C LEU A 447 17.96 -11.32 24.20
N GLY A 448 17.40 -12.50 24.43
CA GLY A 448 15.98 -12.68 24.79
C GLY A 448 15.61 -12.05 26.13
N ARG A 449 16.57 -11.50 26.87
CA ARG A 449 16.37 -10.73 28.12
C ARG A 449 16.29 -9.22 27.87
N ASP A 450 16.69 -8.73 26.70
CA ASP A 450 16.64 -7.31 26.36
C ASP A 450 15.17 -6.87 26.21
N PRO A 451 14.73 -5.82 26.92
CA PRO A 451 13.34 -5.32 26.83
C PRO A 451 12.93 -4.97 25.39
N LEU A 452 13.82 -4.41 24.58
CA LEU A 452 13.54 -4.08 23.19
C LEU A 452 13.31 -5.35 22.35
N ALA A 453 14.14 -6.40 22.54
CA ALA A 453 13.96 -7.67 21.84
C ALA A 453 12.61 -8.33 22.17
N ILE A 454 12.18 -8.23 23.43
CA ILE A 454 10.85 -8.72 23.86
C ILE A 454 9.75 -7.94 23.14
N VAL A 455 9.83 -6.61 23.09
CA VAL A 455 8.82 -5.78 22.46
C VAL A 455 8.77 -6.00 20.95
N LEU A 456 9.94 -6.12 20.28
CA LEU A 456 10.00 -6.43 18.85
C LEU A 456 9.27 -7.74 18.51
N LYS A 457 9.41 -8.76 19.36
CA LYS A 457 8.70 -10.03 19.22
C LYS A 457 7.17 -9.82 19.15
N TYR A 458 6.63 -9.04 20.08
CA TYR A 458 5.18 -8.79 20.16
C TYR A 458 4.69 -7.83 19.07
N ALA A 459 5.46 -6.80 18.72
CA ALA A 459 5.13 -5.89 17.64
C ALA A 459 5.07 -6.63 16.28
N VAL A 460 6.05 -7.50 15.99
CA VAL A 460 6.06 -8.32 14.78
C VAL A 460 4.93 -9.35 14.79
N ALA A 461 4.65 -9.98 15.94
CA ALA A 461 3.50 -10.88 16.08
C ALA A 461 2.17 -10.15 15.82
N GLY A 462 1.98 -8.97 16.43
CA GLY A 462 0.80 -8.13 16.22
C GLY A 462 0.62 -7.73 14.75
N PHE A 463 1.71 -7.36 14.08
CA PHE A 463 1.69 -7.05 12.66
C PHE A 463 1.31 -8.27 11.81
N GLY A 464 1.83 -9.47 12.14
CA GLY A 464 1.45 -10.72 11.49
C GLY A 464 -0.05 -11.03 11.64
N PHE A 465 -0.61 -10.88 12.84
CA PHE A 465 -2.05 -11.02 13.07
C PHE A 465 -2.87 -9.97 12.30
N ALA A 466 -2.44 -8.72 12.29
CA ALA A 466 -3.10 -7.67 11.54
C ALA A 466 -3.06 -7.94 10.02
N SER A 467 -2.01 -8.60 9.53
CA SER A 467 -1.87 -9.01 8.13
C SER A 467 -2.83 -10.13 7.70
N LEU A 468 -3.39 -10.88 8.66
CA LEU A 468 -4.50 -11.81 8.39
C LEU A 468 -5.85 -11.09 8.22
N LEU A 469 -5.98 -9.88 8.76
CA LEU A 469 -7.24 -9.11 8.79
C LEU A 469 -7.19 -7.82 7.97
N GLY A 470 -6.11 -7.60 7.23
CA GLY A 470 -5.89 -6.43 6.40
C GLY A 470 -4.59 -6.53 5.61
N VAL A 471 -4.23 -5.45 4.92
CA VAL A 471 -2.94 -5.31 4.24
C VAL A 471 -2.22 -4.06 4.78
N PRO A 472 -1.74 -4.09 6.04
CA PRO A 472 -1.09 -2.93 6.65
C PRO A 472 0.20 -2.54 5.91
N SER A 473 0.80 -3.46 5.16
CA SER A 473 1.98 -3.25 4.30
C SER A 473 1.67 -2.63 2.92
N GLN A 474 0.45 -2.18 2.66
CA GLN A 474 0.13 -1.50 1.41
C GLN A 474 0.86 -0.15 1.28
N ASN A 475 1.12 0.51 2.41
CA ASN A 475 1.92 1.72 2.44
C ASN A 475 3.42 1.39 2.56
N LEU A 476 4.23 1.97 1.68
CA LEU A 476 5.68 1.75 1.60
C LEU A 476 6.40 1.97 2.94
N PHE A 477 6.05 3.03 3.67
CA PHE A 477 6.73 3.36 4.95
C PHE A 477 6.36 2.41 6.07
N VAL A 478 5.12 1.92 6.10
CA VAL A 478 4.70 0.84 7.02
C VAL A 478 5.45 -0.44 6.70
N THR A 479 5.59 -0.77 5.41
CA THR A 479 6.36 -1.93 4.94
C THR A 479 7.82 -1.86 5.40
N LEU A 480 8.52 -0.78 5.11
CA LEU A 480 9.94 -0.62 5.48
C LEU A 480 10.14 -0.61 7.00
N THR A 481 9.19 -0.02 7.75
CA THR A 481 9.19 -0.09 9.22
C THR A 481 9.03 -1.53 9.69
N ALA A 482 8.04 -2.26 9.18
CA ALA A 482 7.83 -3.65 9.54
C ALA A 482 9.08 -4.50 9.24
N TRP A 483 9.68 -4.35 8.05
CA TRP A 483 10.93 -5.02 7.69
C TRP A 483 12.08 -4.67 8.65
N THR A 484 12.20 -3.41 9.08
CA THR A 484 13.21 -2.98 10.06
C THR A 484 13.01 -3.68 11.40
N LEU A 485 11.78 -3.73 11.91
CA LEU A 485 11.49 -4.38 13.19
C LEU A 485 11.63 -5.91 13.12
N MET A 486 11.24 -6.52 12.00
CA MET A 486 11.44 -7.94 11.71
C MET A 486 12.92 -8.29 11.70
N PHE A 487 13.75 -7.47 11.04
CA PHE A 487 15.19 -7.63 11.07
C PHE A 487 15.75 -7.52 12.50
N GLY A 488 15.31 -6.52 13.27
CA GLY A 488 15.69 -6.38 14.67
C GLY A 488 15.36 -7.61 15.53
N LEU A 489 14.18 -8.22 15.30
CA LEU A 489 13.80 -9.47 15.93
C LEU A 489 14.76 -10.61 15.56
N LEU A 490 15.07 -10.79 14.26
CA LEU A 490 16.00 -11.82 13.79
C LEU A 490 17.41 -11.60 14.34
N LEU A 491 17.89 -10.35 14.35
CA LEU A 491 19.18 -10.00 14.91
C LEU A 491 19.26 -10.33 16.41
N SER A 492 18.17 -10.09 17.17
CA SER A 492 18.09 -10.43 18.60
C SER A 492 18.07 -11.93 18.88
N ARG A 493 17.81 -12.75 17.86
CA ARG A 493 17.79 -14.22 17.92
C ARG A 493 19.10 -14.85 17.51
N GLY A 494 20.12 -14.07 17.17
CA GLY A 494 21.40 -14.57 16.71
C GLY A 494 21.26 -15.23 15.33
N VAL A 495 20.82 -14.46 14.34
CA VAL A 495 20.83 -14.95 12.95
C VAL A 495 22.23 -15.41 12.59
N ASP A 496 22.29 -16.60 12.02
CA ASP A 496 23.49 -17.37 11.73
C ASP A 496 24.58 -16.50 11.06
N ASP A 497 25.64 -16.18 11.82
CA ASP A 497 26.77 -15.34 11.40
C ASP A 497 27.74 -16.09 10.46
N ARG A 498 27.37 -17.30 9.98
CA ARG A 498 28.25 -18.09 9.15
C ARG A 498 28.55 -17.35 7.86
N PRO A 499 29.84 -17.23 7.50
CA PRO A 499 30.21 -16.62 6.24
C PRO A 499 29.53 -17.36 5.09
N ILE A 500 28.85 -16.60 4.26
CA ILE A 500 28.09 -17.11 3.12
C ILE A 500 29.09 -17.53 2.05
N THR A 501 29.39 -18.81 1.95
CA THR A 501 30.02 -19.33 0.74
C THR A 501 29.00 -19.25 -0.39
N ALA A 502 29.31 -18.45 -1.41
CA ALA A 502 28.43 -18.30 -2.57
C ALA A 502 28.23 -19.67 -3.23
N ASN A 503 27.05 -20.25 -3.03
CA ASN A 503 26.68 -21.48 -3.71
C ASN A 503 25.93 -21.12 -5.00
N VAL A 504 26.48 -21.53 -6.15
CA VAL A 504 25.88 -21.29 -7.47
C VAL A 504 24.41 -21.66 -7.48
N ARG A 505 24.03 -22.75 -6.85
CA ARG A 505 22.64 -23.22 -6.80
C ARG A 505 21.68 -22.22 -6.15
N THR A 506 22.14 -21.44 -5.17
CA THR A 506 21.31 -20.45 -4.47
C THR A 506 21.03 -19.19 -5.32
N ILE A 507 21.62 -19.08 -6.50
CA ILE A 507 21.40 -17.98 -7.46
C ILE A 507 20.78 -18.52 -8.75
N VAL A 508 21.28 -19.62 -9.29
CA VAL A 508 20.78 -20.19 -10.56
C VAL A 508 19.30 -20.60 -10.45
N TRP A 509 18.92 -21.28 -9.37
CA TRP A 509 17.53 -21.69 -9.19
C TRP A 509 16.55 -20.52 -9.05
N PRO A 510 16.81 -19.48 -8.23
CA PRO A 510 16.00 -18.26 -8.24
C PRO A 510 15.82 -17.64 -9.62
N LEU A 511 16.89 -17.59 -10.41
CA LEU A 511 16.85 -17.02 -11.76
C LEU A 511 16.01 -17.89 -12.70
N VAL A 512 16.19 -19.23 -12.66
CA VAL A 512 15.37 -20.17 -13.44
C VAL A 512 13.89 -20.03 -13.07
N VAL A 513 13.58 -19.98 -11.78
CA VAL A 513 12.19 -19.79 -11.30
C VAL A 513 11.62 -18.47 -11.81
N ALA A 514 12.37 -17.36 -11.70
CA ALA A 514 11.91 -16.06 -12.15
C ALA A 514 11.69 -15.99 -13.67
N ILE A 515 12.57 -16.59 -14.46
CA ILE A 515 12.42 -16.69 -15.92
C ILE A 515 11.19 -17.55 -16.27
N THR A 516 11.01 -18.68 -15.59
CA THR A 516 9.85 -19.57 -15.80
C THR A 516 8.54 -18.84 -15.48
N VAL A 517 8.48 -18.15 -14.33
CA VAL A 517 7.31 -17.36 -13.94
C VAL A 517 7.06 -16.23 -14.96
N GLY A 518 8.10 -15.54 -15.40
CA GLY A 518 8.00 -14.51 -16.44
C GLY A 518 7.48 -15.06 -17.77
N ALA A 519 7.96 -16.22 -18.18
CA ALA A 519 7.49 -16.90 -19.40
C ALA A 519 6.00 -17.31 -19.29
N ILE A 520 5.59 -17.85 -18.15
CA ILE A 520 4.18 -18.21 -17.89
C ILE A 520 3.31 -16.95 -17.89
N THR A 521 3.73 -15.89 -17.19
CA THR A 521 3.01 -14.60 -17.15
C THR A 521 2.84 -14.01 -18.55
N THR A 522 3.88 -14.09 -19.38
CA THR A 522 3.84 -13.61 -20.78
C THR A 522 2.88 -14.48 -21.60
N TYR A 523 2.96 -15.81 -21.47
CA TYR A 523 2.09 -16.74 -22.19
C TYR A 523 0.61 -16.55 -21.81
N GLU A 524 0.30 -16.48 -20.52
CA GLU A 524 -1.08 -16.27 -20.07
C GLU A 524 -1.61 -14.91 -20.56
N GLY A 525 -0.84 -13.84 -20.45
CA GLY A 525 -1.21 -12.54 -20.96
C GLY A 525 -1.40 -12.51 -22.47
N TRP A 526 -0.56 -13.22 -23.22
CA TRP A 526 -0.69 -13.33 -24.68
C TRP A 526 -1.89 -14.18 -25.10
N ARG A 527 -2.11 -15.32 -24.42
CA ARG A 527 -3.23 -16.22 -24.70
C ARG A 527 -4.59 -15.54 -24.50
N ASP A 528 -4.74 -14.79 -23.41
CA ASP A 528 -6.02 -14.14 -23.07
C ASP A 528 -6.21 -12.83 -23.80
N LEU A 529 -5.18 -12.38 -24.47
CA LEU A 529 -5.02 -11.25 -25.37
C LEU A 529 -5.68 -9.96 -24.95
N ARG A 530 -6.58 -9.81 -24.13
CA ARG A 530 -7.27 -8.60 -23.69
C ARG A 530 -8.75 -8.75 -23.58
N PRO A 531 -9.30 -8.11 -22.61
CA PRO A 531 -8.62 -7.60 -21.45
C PRO A 531 -8.03 -8.76 -20.71
N PRO A 532 -7.09 -8.49 -19.83
CA PRO A 532 -6.50 -9.53 -19.01
C PRO A 532 -7.60 -10.32 -18.33
N PHE A 533 -7.36 -11.57 -18.15
CA PHE A 533 -8.16 -12.43 -17.31
C PHE A 533 -9.65 -12.41 -17.56
N ARG A 534 -10.09 -13.07 -18.63
CA ARG A 534 -11.51 -13.44 -18.76
C ARG A 534 -12.50 -12.32 -18.94
N ALA A 535 -12.13 -11.34 -19.71
CA ALA A 535 -13.04 -10.31 -20.20
C ALA A 535 -14.39 -10.84 -20.69
N LYS A 536 -14.47 -12.10 -21.11
CA LYS A 536 -15.74 -12.76 -21.46
C LYS A 536 -16.78 -12.75 -20.36
N ARG A 537 -16.37 -12.52 -19.10
CA ARG A 537 -17.24 -12.48 -17.92
C ARG A 537 -17.52 -11.07 -17.43
N LEU A 538 -16.93 -10.03 -18.04
CA LEU A 538 -16.96 -8.69 -17.52
C LEU A 538 -17.63 -7.74 -18.49
N ASP A 539 -18.79 -7.23 -18.12
CA ASP A 539 -19.45 -6.14 -18.82
C ASP A 539 -18.67 -4.83 -18.63
N TYR A 540 -18.06 -4.70 -17.46
CA TYR A 540 -17.21 -3.55 -17.12
C TYR A 540 -15.88 -4.03 -16.58
N ALA A 541 -14.81 -3.51 -17.14
CA ALA A 541 -13.51 -3.68 -16.54
C ALA A 541 -13.26 -2.62 -15.46
N TYR A 542 -13.64 -1.35 -15.70
CA TYR A 542 -13.37 -0.27 -14.78
C TYR A 542 -14.15 1.01 -15.12
N GLN A 543 -14.48 1.81 -14.10
CA GLN A 543 -15.10 3.14 -14.27
C GLN A 543 -14.48 4.16 -13.32
N TYR A 544 -14.22 5.35 -13.84
CA TYR A 544 -13.72 6.50 -13.12
C TYR A 544 -14.56 7.73 -13.35
N GLY A 545 -14.81 8.50 -12.31
CA GLY A 545 -15.56 9.75 -12.43
C GLY A 545 -17.01 9.55 -12.88
N VAL A 546 -17.50 8.30 -12.87
CA VAL A 546 -18.88 7.95 -13.17
C VAL A 546 -19.55 7.53 -11.89
N TYR A 547 -20.55 8.30 -11.48
CA TYR A 547 -21.37 7.97 -10.31
C TYR A 547 -22.52 7.05 -10.70
N ASN A 548 -22.82 6.11 -9.80
CA ASN A 548 -23.99 5.25 -9.84
C ASN A 548 -24.33 4.80 -11.27
N PRO A 549 -23.50 3.95 -11.90
CA PRO A 549 -23.90 3.34 -13.14
C PRO A 549 -25.14 2.50 -12.85
N VAL A 550 -26.27 2.94 -13.38
CA VAL A 550 -27.53 2.20 -13.30
C VAL A 550 -27.42 1.01 -14.25
N GLU A 551 -28.11 -0.09 -13.95
CA GLU A 551 -28.30 -1.18 -14.91
C GLU A 551 -28.73 -0.60 -16.26
N GLY A 552 -28.09 -1.02 -17.37
CA GLY A 552 -28.29 -0.46 -18.70
C GLY A 552 -27.29 0.60 -19.12
N GLY A 553 -26.18 0.80 -18.37
CA GLY A 553 -25.09 1.67 -18.80
C GLY A 553 -25.37 3.16 -18.65
N GLN A 554 -26.19 3.56 -17.69
CA GLN A 554 -26.36 4.98 -17.33
C GLN A 554 -25.40 5.40 -16.23
N GLY A 555 -24.86 6.60 -16.34
CA GLY A 555 -24.01 7.18 -15.30
C GLY A 555 -24.00 8.70 -15.34
N ARG A 556 -23.69 9.30 -14.19
CA ARG A 556 -23.40 10.71 -14.05
C ARG A 556 -21.91 10.88 -13.94
N THR A 557 -21.34 11.80 -14.69
CA THR A 557 -19.89 12.01 -14.69
C THR A 557 -19.50 13.24 -13.89
N GLN A 558 -18.27 13.23 -13.39
CA GLN A 558 -17.56 14.42 -12.92
C GLN A 558 -17.02 15.25 -14.11
N THR A 559 -16.05 16.12 -13.85
CA THR A 559 -15.40 16.94 -14.89
C THR A 559 -14.71 16.07 -15.94
N ASP A 560 -13.94 15.09 -15.48
CA ASP A 560 -13.28 14.07 -16.32
C ASP A 560 -13.77 12.70 -15.88
N ALA A 561 -14.18 11.87 -16.83
CA ALA A 561 -14.58 10.50 -16.54
C ALA A 561 -14.07 9.54 -17.60
N HIS A 562 -13.77 8.32 -17.15
CA HIS A 562 -13.30 7.22 -17.99
C HIS A 562 -14.06 5.94 -17.63
N ALA A 563 -14.45 5.19 -18.64
CA ALA A 563 -15.01 3.87 -18.46
C ALA A 563 -14.35 2.89 -19.44
N VAL A 564 -13.87 1.76 -18.95
CA VAL A 564 -13.48 0.63 -19.78
C VAL A 564 -14.65 -0.34 -19.78
N VAL A 565 -15.20 -0.57 -20.93
CA VAL A 565 -16.38 -1.42 -21.10
C VAL A 565 -16.05 -2.56 -22.04
N VAL A 566 -16.48 -3.76 -21.64
CA VAL A 566 -16.38 -4.96 -22.47
C VAL A 566 -17.76 -5.26 -23.02
N PRO A 567 -17.96 -5.10 -24.33
CA PRO A 567 -19.24 -5.42 -24.93
C PRO A 567 -19.51 -6.92 -24.92
N ALA A 568 -20.79 -7.28 -24.90
CA ALA A 568 -21.21 -8.66 -25.08
C ALA A 568 -20.74 -9.18 -26.45
N ALA A 569 -20.56 -10.50 -26.54
CA ALA A 569 -20.21 -11.14 -27.81
C ALA A 569 -21.21 -10.74 -28.90
N LEU A 570 -20.72 -10.47 -30.09
CA LEU A 570 -21.50 -10.04 -31.28
C LEU A 570 -21.97 -8.58 -31.26
N THR A 571 -21.57 -7.76 -30.32
CA THR A 571 -21.86 -6.32 -30.34
C THR A 571 -21.01 -5.61 -31.39
N ARG A 572 -21.66 -4.86 -32.28
CA ARG A 572 -20.98 -4.10 -33.35
C ARG A 572 -21.15 -2.60 -33.25
N MET A 573 -22.15 -2.16 -32.51
CA MET A 573 -22.48 -0.75 -32.40
C MET A 573 -22.64 -0.36 -30.94
N LEU A 574 -22.14 0.82 -30.60
CA LEU A 574 -22.38 1.51 -29.35
C LEU A 574 -23.36 2.66 -29.61
N LYS A 575 -24.55 2.62 -29.03
CA LYS A 575 -25.45 3.76 -28.96
C LYS A 575 -25.11 4.56 -27.72
N LEU A 576 -24.59 5.75 -27.91
CA LEU A 576 -24.22 6.69 -26.87
C LEU A 576 -25.20 7.84 -26.81
N THR A 577 -25.82 8.09 -25.66
CA THR A 577 -26.65 9.24 -25.39
C THR A 577 -26.05 10.06 -24.28
N VAL A 578 -25.88 11.36 -24.50
CA VAL A 578 -25.30 12.29 -23.54
C VAL A 578 -26.16 13.54 -23.39
N TRP A 579 -26.31 14.05 -22.15
CA TRP A 579 -27.03 15.30 -21.87
C TRP A 579 -26.51 15.94 -20.58
N VAL A 580 -26.82 17.23 -20.39
CA VAL A 580 -26.39 18.03 -19.24
C VAL A 580 -27.60 18.49 -18.44
N GLU A 581 -27.54 18.38 -17.11
CA GLU A 581 -28.59 18.84 -16.19
C GLU A 581 -28.24 20.14 -15.47
N HIS A 582 -27.12 20.78 -15.82
CA HIS A 582 -26.63 21.97 -15.14
C HIS A 582 -27.73 23.07 -15.10
N PRO A 583 -28.04 23.64 -13.93
CA PRO A 583 -29.24 24.52 -13.77
C PRO A 583 -29.24 25.75 -14.67
N ASP A 584 -28.08 26.32 -14.99
CA ASP A 584 -27.90 27.50 -15.82
C ASP A 584 -27.42 27.18 -17.25
N ALA A 585 -27.51 25.92 -17.70
CA ALA A 585 -26.99 25.52 -19.01
C ALA A 585 -27.78 26.17 -20.18
N ASP A 586 -29.02 26.58 -19.98
CA ASP A 586 -29.82 27.29 -21.00
C ASP A 586 -29.30 28.73 -21.23
N GLN A 587 -28.78 29.38 -20.19
CA GLN A 587 -28.17 30.69 -20.29
C GLN A 587 -26.70 30.64 -20.73
N ARG A 588 -26.00 29.64 -20.29
CA ARG A 588 -24.57 29.41 -20.56
C ARG A 588 -24.34 27.94 -20.83
N ALA A 589 -24.35 27.55 -22.09
CA ALA A 589 -24.17 26.16 -22.51
C ALA A 589 -22.87 25.54 -21.96
N VAL A 590 -22.92 24.27 -21.63
CA VAL A 590 -21.80 23.53 -21.02
C VAL A 590 -20.98 22.86 -22.12
N PRO A 591 -19.70 23.19 -22.28
CA PRO A 591 -18.84 22.51 -23.24
C PRO A 591 -18.58 21.07 -22.81
N VAL A 592 -18.79 20.13 -23.71
CA VAL A 592 -18.62 18.69 -23.49
C VAL A 592 -17.83 18.09 -24.64
N GLU A 593 -16.90 17.25 -24.28
CA GLU A 593 -16.18 16.39 -25.24
C GLU A 593 -16.32 14.92 -24.80
N VAL A 594 -16.54 14.04 -25.77
CA VAL A 594 -16.61 12.59 -25.54
C VAL A 594 -15.76 11.88 -26.58
N TRP A 595 -14.96 10.92 -26.09
CA TRP A 595 -14.11 10.06 -26.93
C TRP A 595 -14.47 8.61 -26.72
N VAL A 596 -14.38 7.83 -27.77
CA VAL A 596 -14.45 6.37 -27.74
C VAL A 596 -13.17 5.84 -28.39
N ASN A 597 -12.41 5.04 -27.69
CA ASN A 597 -11.10 4.51 -28.12
C ASN A 597 -10.17 5.61 -28.67
N ARG A 598 -10.00 6.70 -27.92
CA ARG A 598 -9.19 7.88 -28.30
C ARG A 598 -9.72 8.66 -29.52
N LYS A 599 -10.82 8.23 -30.14
CA LYS A 599 -11.46 8.97 -31.22
C LYS A 599 -12.55 9.87 -30.65
N ARG A 600 -12.44 11.17 -30.88
CA ARG A 600 -13.44 12.13 -30.43
C ARG A 600 -14.72 11.95 -31.20
N ILE A 601 -15.81 11.62 -30.50
CA ILE A 601 -17.15 11.36 -31.06
C ILE A 601 -18.05 12.57 -30.90
N VAL A 602 -17.93 13.29 -29.76
CA VAL A 602 -18.73 14.47 -29.49
C VAL A 602 -17.80 15.61 -29.09
N ARG A 603 -18.07 16.80 -29.65
CA ARG A 603 -17.58 18.09 -29.15
C ARG A 603 -18.69 19.09 -29.38
N SER A 604 -19.36 19.50 -28.34
CA SER A 604 -20.52 20.41 -28.43
C SER A 604 -20.72 21.20 -27.14
N ASN A 605 -21.44 22.31 -27.26
CA ASN A 605 -21.92 23.07 -26.14
C ASN A 605 -23.38 22.64 -25.89
N PHE A 606 -23.65 22.09 -24.71
CA PHE A 606 -24.96 21.53 -24.39
C PHE A 606 -25.83 22.53 -23.62
N PRO A 607 -27.06 22.81 -24.08
CA PRO A 607 -28.09 23.38 -23.26
C PRO A 607 -28.64 22.34 -22.28
N ARG A 608 -29.47 22.79 -21.35
CA ARG A 608 -30.03 21.92 -20.31
C ARG A 608 -30.98 20.87 -20.90
N ASN A 609 -30.82 19.63 -20.46
CA ASN A 609 -31.73 18.50 -20.77
C ASN A 609 -31.95 18.20 -22.27
N VAL A 610 -31.04 18.62 -23.13
CA VAL A 610 -31.08 18.28 -24.55
C VAL A 610 -30.19 17.08 -24.82
N PRO A 611 -30.74 15.87 -25.04
CA PRO A 611 -29.95 14.69 -25.29
C PRO A 611 -29.34 14.69 -26.70
N LEU A 612 -28.09 14.33 -26.82
CA LEU A 612 -27.40 14.04 -28.07
C LEU A 612 -27.13 12.55 -28.17
N MET A 613 -27.66 11.93 -29.20
CA MET A 613 -27.42 10.51 -29.48
C MET A 613 -26.39 10.36 -30.59
N ARG A 614 -25.49 9.37 -30.44
CA ARG A 614 -24.53 8.96 -31.44
C ARG A 614 -24.46 7.44 -31.54
N LEU A 615 -24.41 6.93 -32.75
CA LEU A 615 -24.09 5.54 -33.04
C LEU A 615 -22.60 5.45 -33.40
N VAL A 616 -21.87 4.63 -32.70
CA VAL A 616 -20.43 4.47 -32.84
C VAL A 616 -20.14 3.03 -33.24
N PRO A 617 -19.58 2.76 -34.42
CA PRO A 617 -19.16 1.41 -34.78
C PRO A 617 -17.99 0.99 -33.88
N LEU A 618 -18.08 -0.21 -33.31
CA LEU A 618 -17.03 -0.83 -32.53
C LEU A 618 -16.19 -1.74 -33.45
N PRO A 619 -14.87 -1.70 -33.36
CA PRO A 619 -14.03 -2.57 -34.17
C PRO A 619 -14.23 -4.04 -33.77
N ASP A 620 -14.30 -4.92 -34.77
CA ASP A 620 -14.54 -6.35 -34.58
C ASP A 620 -13.47 -7.07 -33.75
N THR A 621 -12.29 -6.50 -33.66
CA THR A 621 -11.12 -7.08 -33.01
C THR A 621 -10.94 -6.64 -31.57
N ASP A 622 -11.58 -5.57 -31.13
CA ASP A 622 -11.40 -5.02 -29.79
C ASP A 622 -12.59 -5.41 -28.91
N ARG A 623 -12.33 -6.31 -27.96
CA ARG A 623 -13.35 -6.80 -27.02
C ARG A 623 -13.65 -5.82 -25.88
N ARG A 624 -13.00 -4.68 -25.89
CA ARG A 624 -13.22 -3.59 -24.94
C ARG A 624 -13.19 -2.27 -25.66
N PHE A 625 -13.89 -1.29 -25.12
CA PHE A 625 -13.71 0.08 -25.54
C PHE A 625 -13.52 0.99 -24.33
N VAL A 626 -12.93 2.13 -24.61
CA VAL A 626 -12.66 3.18 -23.65
C VAL A 626 -13.58 4.34 -23.95
N LEU A 627 -14.43 4.69 -22.99
CA LEU A 627 -15.26 5.88 -23.04
C LEU A 627 -14.63 6.94 -22.14
N GLU A 628 -14.29 8.08 -22.71
CA GLU A 628 -13.73 9.22 -21.98
C GLU A 628 -14.65 10.42 -22.15
N THR A 629 -14.88 11.17 -21.08
CA THR A 629 -15.70 12.40 -21.13
C THR A 629 -14.94 13.54 -20.46
N LYS A 630 -15.07 14.75 -21.03
CA LYS A 630 -14.62 15.99 -20.42
C LYS A 630 -15.75 16.99 -20.42
N VAL A 631 -15.99 17.60 -19.27
CA VAL A 631 -17.07 18.55 -19.08
C VAL A 631 -16.49 19.86 -18.54
N GLY A 632 -16.76 20.96 -19.22
CA GLY A 632 -16.18 22.26 -18.86
C GLY A 632 -16.71 22.87 -17.57
N ARG A 633 -17.89 22.45 -17.11
CA ARG A 633 -18.51 22.91 -15.86
C ARG A 633 -19.30 21.79 -15.20
N THR A 634 -19.27 21.78 -13.87
CA THR A 634 -20.04 20.88 -13.02
C THR A 634 -20.94 21.69 -12.08
N PHE A 635 -21.94 21.05 -11.51
CA PHE A 635 -22.77 21.60 -10.44
C PHE A 635 -22.93 20.57 -9.33
N VAL A 636 -23.25 21.05 -8.14
CA VAL A 636 -23.54 20.18 -7.00
C VAL A 636 -25.00 19.75 -7.09
N ALA A 637 -25.24 18.48 -7.31
CA ALA A 637 -26.57 17.90 -7.31
C ALA A 637 -27.18 17.91 -5.88
N PRO A 638 -28.51 17.76 -5.73
CA PRO A 638 -29.14 17.65 -4.42
C PRO A 638 -28.59 16.53 -3.53
N SER A 639 -27.98 15.51 -4.14
CA SER A 639 -27.27 14.42 -3.45
C SER A 639 -25.90 14.83 -2.86
N GLY A 640 -25.47 16.10 -3.04
CA GLY A 640 -24.14 16.57 -2.66
C GLY A 640 -23.01 16.16 -3.62
N GLN A 641 -23.32 15.46 -4.70
CA GLN A 641 -22.34 15.03 -5.71
C GLN A 641 -22.08 16.14 -6.74
N ASN A 642 -20.83 16.26 -7.17
CA ASN A 642 -20.44 17.19 -8.22
C ASN A 642 -20.63 16.54 -9.59
N VAL A 643 -21.70 16.90 -10.31
CA VAL A 643 -22.15 16.29 -11.56
C VAL A 643 -21.87 17.19 -12.75
N GLY A 644 -21.35 16.64 -13.84
CA GLY A 644 -21.09 17.36 -15.08
C GLY A 644 -21.97 16.91 -16.24
N LEU A 645 -21.93 15.63 -16.57
CA LEU A 645 -22.60 15.05 -17.73
C LEU A 645 -23.36 13.80 -17.33
N ASN A 646 -24.55 13.59 -17.91
CA ASN A 646 -25.20 12.30 -17.88
C ASN A 646 -24.83 11.54 -19.16
N VAL A 647 -24.49 10.27 -19.01
CA VAL A 647 -24.07 9.38 -20.07
C VAL A 647 -24.89 8.09 -20.01
N MET A 648 -25.43 7.68 -21.14
CA MET A 648 -26.07 6.39 -21.30
C MET A 648 -25.46 5.68 -22.50
N TRP A 649 -25.07 4.41 -22.34
CA TRP A 649 -24.56 3.58 -23.42
C TRP A 649 -25.29 2.26 -23.51
N GLU A 650 -25.64 1.90 -24.71
CA GLU A 650 -26.33 0.66 -25.04
C GLU A 650 -25.58 -0.06 -26.16
N PHE A 651 -25.47 -1.37 -26.04
CA PHE A 651 -24.85 -2.20 -27.06
C PHE A 651 -25.89 -2.77 -28.02
N GLN A 652 -25.59 -2.70 -29.31
CA GLN A 652 -26.45 -3.23 -30.33
C GLN A 652 -25.70 -4.23 -31.20
N SER A 653 -26.33 -5.35 -31.53
CA SER A 653 -25.75 -6.40 -32.37
C SER A 653 -25.75 -6.06 -33.86
N SER A 654 -26.64 -5.16 -34.26
CA SER A 654 -26.73 -4.62 -35.62
C SER A 654 -27.11 -3.13 -35.58
N PRO A 655 -26.84 -2.32 -36.62
CA PRO A 655 -27.23 -0.91 -36.69
C PRO A 655 -28.73 -0.71 -36.64
#